data_d5c66ce544cfa8b9dcacad6b085a16ae
#
_entry.id   d5c66ce544cfa8b9dcacad6b085a16ae
#
_cell.length_a   1.000
_cell.length_b   1.000
_cell.length_c   1.000
_cell.angle_alpha   90.00
_cell.angle_beta   90.00
_cell.angle_gamma   90.00
#
_symmetry.space_group_name_H-M   'P 1'
#
loop_
_entity.id
_entity.type
_entity.pdbx_description
1 polymer ?
#
loop_
_entity_poly.entity_id
_entity_poly.type
_entity_poly.pdbx_seq_one_letter_code
_entity_poly.pdbx_strand_id
1 'polypeptide(L)'
;MSKNVVILGGGYAGVVAAKKLEKSLRALAKKQAVDDIAITLIDRNPFHTMLTELHEVAAARVEEDSIKLSYAKIFSGRKVRVVMDTIEDIDTAGKHLKGVSGTYSYDILVMAAGSKPTYFGVKGAEEKAFKLWSYDDAVTLREQIRKCFRAAARETNPEERRKLLSFFTVGAGFTGTEMAGELAEWMPILCHQFEIDPGEVSMYMADLLDRVVPTMPPKYSARCHKRLTKMGVKIMLKHNVTEIGDDYIDLKDGEQIKRVEARTIIWAAGTQGETIAVKASETIPGTRRGRLESDEFLRSKADETIYLIGDVLQYTPEGEKAPVPQIVENAEESAECAVHNILVQLTGKGDMHKYAPKFHGVMVCVGGRWGSAHVGTPNHKFGLPSFLAMFAKHFINLIYFIKVMGWTKVFSYLKHEFFTVRNNRSFVGGHFSNNTPSFLLVALRIWLGLVWVFEAVRKIVEGWFTAPMLANFFGGANNWINSIVNAGAATSDAVSSATTTAAAAATAAANAVSSATPAATAAPDVVTSATNAATTAAQSVGHVLINFDFLHLLQIILLTGKDLATSSLGDYVVKLNIPFMNWILAHTVLASDGMQLFAQITIVLVELLIGLALMGGLFTFPASTASLVLQVMFVTTTGLYLNTVWMIFASIACLIGAGRTIGLDYYVMPYLKRRWKKVRWAKKWYLYND
;
A
#
# COMPACT_ATOMS: atom_id res chain seq x y z
N MET A 1 -21.02 -28.19 28.54
CA MET A 1 -19.80 -27.43 28.92
C MET A 1 -19.33 -26.64 27.70
N SER A 2 -19.00 -25.37 27.86
CA SER A 2 -18.44 -24.56 26.75
C SER A 2 -17.06 -25.12 26.38
N LYS A 3 -16.85 -25.41 25.10
CA LYS A 3 -15.52 -25.84 24.60
C LYS A 3 -14.57 -24.66 24.50
N ASN A 4 -13.30 -24.87 24.84
CA ASN A 4 -12.27 -23.84 24.80
C ASN A 4 -11.22 -24.14 23.73
N VAL A 5 -11.08 -23.28 22.74
CA VAL A 5 -10.02 -23.34 21.73
C VAL A 5 -8.94 -22.34 22.12
N VAL A 6 -7.74 -22.85 22.43
CA VAL A 6 -6.58 -22.03 22.78
C VAL A 6 -5.62 -21.96 21.61
N ILE A 7 -5.22 -20.75 21.24
CA ILE A 7 -4.24 -20.48 20.17
C ILE A 7 -2.99 -19.93 20.85
N LEU A 8 -1.89 -20.66 20.76
CA LEU A 8 -0.60 -20.27 21.32
C LEU A 8 0.29 -19.60 20.27
N GLY A 9 0.49 -18.29 20.42
CA GLY A 9 1.24 -17.44 19.52
C GLY A 9 0.37 -16.56 18.65
N GLY A 10 0.60 -15.25 18.68
CA GLY A 10 -0.12 -14.22 17.94
C GLY A 10 0.64 -13.70 16.70
N GLY A 11 1.47 -14.55 16.09
CA GLY A 11 2.10 -14.26 14.80
C GLY A 11 1.12 -14.29 13.63
N TYR A 12 1.64 -14.36 12.41
CA TYR A 12 0.82 -14.41 11.17
C TYR A 12 -0.23 -15.53 11.22
N ALA A 13 0.18 -16.76 11.56
CA ALA A 13 -0.72 -17.91 11.62
C ALA A 13 -1.79 -17.75 12.71
N GLY A 14 -1.40 -17.42 13.94
CA GLY A 14 -2.32 -17.35 15.08
C GLY A 14 -3.36 -16.24 14.95
N VAL A 15 -2.99 -15.07 14.44
CA VAL A 15 -3.93 -13.97 14.18
C VAL A 15 -4.95 -14.36 13.12
N VAL A 16 -4.52 -14.98 12.02
CA VAL A 16 -5.43 -15.46 10.96
C VAL A 16 -6.35 -16.52 11.49
N ALA A 17 -5.82 -17.51 12.23
CA ALA A 17 -6.61 -18.58 12.84
C ALA A 17 -7.68 -18.01 13.78
N ALA A 18 -7.32 -17.14 14.72
CA ALA A 18 -8.25 -16.56 15.69
C ALA A 18 -9.36 -15.76 15.01
N LYS A 19 -9.02 -14.93 14.01
CA LYS A 19 -10.01 -14.13 13.27
C LYS A 19 -10.96 -14.96 12.44
N LYS A 20 -10.43 -15.95 11.73
CA LYS A 20 -11.23 -16.81 10.85
C LYS A 20 -12.15 -17.72 11.67
N LEU A 21 -11.62 -18.30 12.76
CA LEU A 21 -12.39 -19.15 13.68
C LEU A 21 -13.54 -18.35 14.31
N GLU A 22 -13.28 -17.17 14.87
CA GLU A 22 -14.32 -16.30 15.44
C GLU A 22 -15.39 -15.94 14.43
N LYS A 23 -14.99 -15.58 13.21
CA LYS A 23 -15.94 -15.24 12.12
C LYS A 23 -16.85 -16.42 11.79
N SER A 24 -16.29 -17.61 11.68
CA SER A 24 -17.04 -18.83 11.33
C SER A 24 -17.96 -19.28 12.46
N LEU A 25 -17.47 -19.32 13.71
CA LEU A 25 -18.30 -19.67 14.87
C LEU A 25 -19.44 -18.69 15.08
N ARG A 26 -19.20 -17.40 14.89
CA ARG A 26 -20.28 -16.39 14.95
C ARG A 26 -21.34 -16.58 13.87
N ALA A 27 -20.96 -17.05 12.66
CA ALA A 27 -21.89 -17.36 11.60
C ALA A 27 -22.71 -18.61 11.93
N LEU A 28 -22.09 -19.63 12.53
CA LEU A 28 -22.75 -20.87 12.99
C LEU A 28 -23.67 -20.61 14.19
N ALA A 29 -23.26 -19.81 15.17
CA ALA A 29 -24.08 -19.44 16.33
C ALA A 29 -25.38 -18.72 15.92
N LYS A 30 -25.35 -17.89 14.86
CA LYS A 30 -26.58 -17.28 14.32
C LYS A 30 -27.56 -18.30 13.74
N LYS A 31 -27.10 -19.47 13.33
CA LYS A 31 -27.91 -20.59 12.81
C LYS A 31 -28.29 -21.59 13.93
N GLN A 32 -28.00 -21.27 15.20
CA GLN A 32 -28.18 -22.16 16.37
C GLN A 32 -27.52 -23.56 16.20
N ALA A 33 -26.40 -23.59 15.46
CA ALA A 33 -25.76 -24.86 15.06
C ALA A 33 -24.59 -25.27 15.98
N VAL A 34 -24.23 -24.49 16.98
CA VAL A 34 -23.04 -24.75 17.83
C VAL A 34 -23.25 -24.14 19.21
N ASP A 35 -22.79 -24.83 20.26
CA ASP A 35 -22.70 -24.39 21.64
C ASP A 35 -21.73 -23.19 21.79
N ASP A 36 -21.72 -22.51 22.93
CA ASP A 36 -20.83 -21.38 23.20
C ASP A 36 -19.38 -21.88 23.27
N ILE A 37 -18.57 -21.50 22.27
CA ILE A 37 -17.16 -21.87 22.14
C ILE A 37 -16.32 -20.63 22.46
N ALA A 38 -15.45 -20.76 23.47
CA ALA A 38 -14.49 -19.73 23.82
C ALA A 38 -13.23 -19.82 22.95
N ILE A 39 -12.74 -18.68 22.49
CA ILE A 39 -11.46 -18.58 21.78
C ILE A 39 -10.52 -17.75 22.62
N THR A 40 -9.36 -18.32 22.99
CA THR A 40 -8.31 -17.62 23.73
C THR A 40 -7.03 -17.60 22.89
N LEU A 41 -6.52 -16.42 22.60
CA LEU A 41 -5.19 -16.21 22.01
C LEU A 41 -4.21 -15.86 23.11
N ILE A 42 -3.12 -16.59 23.21
CA ILE A 42 -2.04 -16.33 24.20
C ILE A 42 -0.78 -15.92 23.45
N ASP A 43 -0.23 -14.77 23.82
CA ASP A 43 1.06 -14.29 23.30
C ASP A 43 1.79 -13.50 24.40
N ARG A 44 3.12 -13.49 24.34
CA ARG A 44 3.96 -12.72 25.28
C ARG A 44 3.93 -11.22 25.05
N ASN A 45 3.57 -10.79 23.83
CA ASN A 45 3.50 -9.39 23.42
C ASN A 45 2.05 -8.91 23.34
N PRO A 46 1.78 -7.60 23.51
CA PRO A 46 0.45 -7.01 23.33
C PRO A 46 0.13 -6.71 21.85
N PHE A 47 1.01 -7.09 20.92
CA PHE A 47 0.91 -6.80 19.50
C PHE A 47 1.48 -7.92 18.64
N HIS A 48 0.92 -8.04 17.45
CA HIS A 48 1.50 -8.79 16.34
C HIS A 48 2.60 -7.95 15.69
N THR A 49 3.79 -8.51 15.51
CA THR A 49 4.92 -7.87 14.82
C THR A 49 4.95 -8.29 13.36
N MET A 50 5.10 -7.32 12.46
CA MET A 50 5.39 -7.56 11.05
C MET A 50 6.87 -7.97 10.90
N LEU A 51 7.16 -9.26 11.09
CA LEU A 51 8.54 -9.79 11.08
C LEU A 51 9.24 -9.55 9.74
N THR A 52 8.51 -9.48 8.66
CA THR A 52 9.01 -9.18 7.32
C THR A 52 9.54 -7.74 7.15
N GLU A 53 9.28 -6.86 8.11
CA GLU A 53 9.67 -5.44 8.05
C GLU A 53 10.70 -5.06 9.14
N LEU A 54 11.27 -6.04 9.88
CA LEU A 54 12.23 -5.78 10.95
C LEU A 54 13.50 -5.07 10.46
N HIS A 55 13.99 -5.42 9.27
CA HIS A 55 15.15 -4.79 8.64
C HIS A 55 14.96 -3.30 8.38
N GLU A 56 13.72 -2.88 8.12
CA GLU A 56 13.37 -1.48 7.88
C GLU A 56 13.44 -0.64 9.15
N VAL A 57 13.03 -1.22 10.29
CA VAL A 57 13.15 -0.59 11.62
C VAL A 57 14.62 -0.58 12.07
N ALA A 58 15.34 -1.70 11.90
CA ALA A 58 16.74 -1.82 12.27
C ALA A 58 17.65 -0.83 11.54
N ALA A 59 17.31 -0.47 10.30
CA ALA A 59 18.02 0.55 9.52
C ALA A 59 17.31 1.93 9.52
N ALA A 60 16.43 2.19 10.46
CA ALA A 60 15.75 3.47 10.66
C ALA A 60 15.03 4.01 9.41
N ARG A 61 14.55 3.14 8.51
CA ARG A 61 13.76 3.55 7.33
C ARG A 61 12.34 3.90 7.72
N VAL A 62 11.71 3.08 8.55
CA VAL A 62 10.36 3.28 9.06
C VAL A 62 10.33 3.55 10.56
N GLU A 63 9.21 4.07 11.05
CA GLU A 63 9.01 4.28 12.49
C GLU A 63 8.80 2.95 13.22
N GLU A 64 9.24 2.88 14.46
CA GLU A 64 9.15 1.70 15.31
C GLU A 64 7.74 1.13 15.40
N ASP A 65 6.74 2.01 15.57
CA ASP A 65 5.35 1.60 15.73
C ASP A 65 4.65 1.19 14.43
N SER A 66 5.29 1.42 13.28
CA SER A 66 4.71 1.07 11.97
C SER A 66 4.50 -0.43 11.80
N ILE A 67 5.38 -1.25 12.39
CA ILE A 67 5.37 -2.71 12.29
C ILE A 67 4.63 -3.41 13.45
N LYS A 68 4.13 -2.67 14.44
CA LYS A 68 3.35 -3.22 15.56
C LYS A 68 1.86 -3.12 15.30
N LEU A 69 1.16 -4.24 15.37
CA LEU A 69 -0.28 -4.34 15.18
C LEU A 69 -0.93 -4.78 16.50
N SER A 70 -1.48 -3.84 17.26
CA SER A 70 -2.08 -4.10 18.58
C SER A 70 -3.19 -5.16 18.51
N TYR A 71 -3.14 -6.20 19.34
CA TYR A 71 -4.22 -7.19 19.45
C TYR A 71 -5.54 -6.58 19.90
N ALA A 72 -5.50 -5.57 20.77
CA ALA A 72 -6.69 -4.84 21.18
C ALA A 72 -7.43 -4.18 20.00
N LYS A 73 -6.67 -3.80 18.94
CA LYS A 73 -7.23 -3.27 17.70
C LYS A 73 -7.66 -4.40 16.75
N ILE A 74 -6.82 -5.41 16.54
CA ILE A 74 -7.11 -6.57 15.66
C ILE A 74 -8.42 -7.25 16.09
N PHE A 75 -8.62 -7.46 17.38
CA PHE A 75 -9.77 -8.18 17.93
C PHE A 75 -10.86 -7.27 18.49
N SER A 76 -10.81 -5.96 18.19
CA SER A 76 -11.83 -5.02 18.63
C SER A 76 -13.22 -5.39 18.12
N GLY A 77 -14.18 -5.58 19.05
CA GLY A 77 -15.55 -5.98 18.73
C GLY A 77 -15.71 -7.46 18.30
N ARG A 78 -14.68 -8.30 18.52
CA ARG A 78 -14.70 -9.74 18.29
C ARG A 78 -14.73 -10.52 19.61
N LYS A 79 -15.26 -11.73 19.58
CA LYS A 79 -15.30 -12.65 20.71
C LYS A 79 -13.99 -13.50 20.77
N VAL A 80 -12.86 -12.83 20.89
CA VAL A 80 -11.53 -13.45 21.11
C VAL A 80 -10.97 -12.86 22.40
N ARG A 81 -10.67 -13.71 23.37
CA ARG A 81 -9.96 -13.34 24.59
C ARG A 81 -8.45 -13.32 24.27
N VAL A 82 -7.81 -12.19 24.43
CA VAL A 82 -6.33 -12.09 24.31
C VAL A 82 -5.73 -12.12 25.71
N VAL A 83 -4.78 -12.99 25.89
CA VAL A 83 -4.02 -13.15 27.15
C VAL A 83 -2.55 -12.87 26.85
N MET A 84 -1.95 -11.96 27.60
CA MET A 84 -0.51 -11.70 27.56
C MET A 84 0.17 -12.58 28.61
N ASP A 85 0.81 -13.66 28.15
CA ASP A 85 1.59 -14.54 29.00
C ASP A 85 2.67 -15.27 28.20
N THR A 86 3.73 -15.68 28.87
CA THR A 86 4.79 -16.55 28.34
C THR A 86 4.52 -17.98 28.79
N ILE A 87 4.22 -18.86 27.83
CA ILE A 87 3.99 -20.28 28.14
C ILE A 87 5.34 -20.99 28.29
N GLU A 88 5.51 -21.64 29.42
CA GLU A 88 6.72 -22.38 29.80
C GLU A 88 6.61 -23.88 29.62
N ASP A 89 5.38 -24.43 29.65
CA ASP A 89 5.12 -25.85 29.55
C ASP A 89 3.78 -26.20 28.94
N ILE A 90 3.70 -27.38 28.31
CA ILE A 90 2.48 -27.93 27.69
C ILE A 90 2.26 -29.34 28.24
N ASP A 91 1.27 -29.49 29.10
CA ASP A 91 0.77 -30.80 29.51
C ASP A 91 -0.28 -31.28 28.50
N THR A 92 0.15 -32.17 27.61
CA THR A 92 -0.73 -32.74 26.59
C THR A 92 -1.73 -33.71 27.18
N ALA A 93 -1.35 -34.47 28.24
CA ALA A 93 -2.21 -35.44 28.91
C ALA A 93 -3.31 -34.75 29.73
N GLY A 94 -2.95 -33.72 30.51
CA GLY A 94 -3.87 -32.92 31.31
C GLY A 94 -4.60 -31.84 30.51
N LYS A 95 -4.26 -31.64 29.24
CA LYS A 95 -4.82 -30.60 28.35
C LYS A 95 -4.76 -29.20 28.92
N HIS A 96 -3.61 -28.78 29.37
CA HIS A 96 -3.38 -27.43 29.85
C HIS A 96 -1.99 -26.87 29.49
N LEU A 97 -1.93 -25.56 29.34
CA LEU A 97 -0.72 -24.78 29.16
C LEU A 97 -0.34 -24.12 30.48
N LYS A 98 0.92 -24.23 30.90
CA LYS A 98 1.45 -23.56 32.08
C LYS A 98 2.24 -22.33 31.64
N GLY A 99 1.72 -21.18 31.99
CA GLY A 99 2.39 -19.88 31.76
C GLY A 99 2.99 -19.33 33.04
N VAL A 100 3.74 -18.22 32.91
CA VAL A 100 4.30 -17.47 34.02
C VAL A 100 3.19 -16.90 34.92
N SER A 101 2.08 -16.45 34.32
CA SER A 101 0.99 -15.76 35.02
C SER A 101 -0.19 -16.66 35.35
N GLY A 102 -0.27 -17.87 34.79
CA GLY A 102 -1.40 -18.77 35.04
C GLY A 102 -1.41 -20.05 34.25
N THR A 103 -2.45 -20.85 34.48
CA THR A 103 -2.67 -22.12 33.76
C THR A 103 -3.93 -22.01 32.91
N TYR A 104 -3.85 -22.54 31.67
CA TYR A 104 -4.89 -22.39 30.65
C TYR A 104 -5.29 -23.77 30.13
N SER A 105 -6.48 -24.23 30.45
CA SER A 105 -7.02 -25.48 29.93
C SER A 105 -7.58 -25.31 28.53
N TYR A 106 -7.48 -26.35 27.71
CA TYR A 106 -8.00 -26.38 26.35
C TYR A 106 -8.73 -27.67 26.02
N ASP A 107 -9.71 -27.60 25.14
CA ASP A 107 -10.28 -28.75 24.44
C ASP A 107 -9.58 -28.96 23.10
N ILE A 108 -9.21 -27.84 22.43
CA ILE A 108 -8.42 -27.84 21.22
C ILE A 108 -7.27 -26.82 21.39
N LEU A 109 -6.06 -27.24 21.10
CA LEU A 109 -4.87 -26.40 21.09
C LEU A 109 -4.43 -26.14 19.65
N VAL A 110 -4.20 -24.88 19.31
CA VAL A 110 -3.55 -24.46 18.05
C VAL A 110 -2.16 -23.96 18.36
N MET A 111 -1.16 -24.72 17.98
CA MET A 111 0.26 -24.38 18.15
C MET A 111 0.69 -23.48 16.98
N ALA A 112 0.82 -22.17 17.26
CA ALA A 112 1.27 -21.15 16.32
C ALA A 112 2.49 -20.39 16.89
N ALA A 113 3.32 -21.05 17.71
CA ALA A 113 4.40 -20.46 18.47
C ALA A 113 5.53 -19.87 17.59
N GLY A 114 5.59 -20.26 16.31
CA GLY A 114 6.57 -19.72 15.37
C GLY A 114 7.96 -20.30 15.55
N SER A 115 8.98 -19.53 15.21
CA SER A 115 10.38 -19.92 15.18
C SER A 115 11.28 -18.89 15.89
N LYS A 116 12.54 -19.25 16.08
CA LYS A 116 13.61 -18.39 16.60
C LYS A 116 14.92 -18.65 15.86
N PRO A 117 15.94 -17.78 15.96
CA PRO A 117 17.26 -18.03 15.38
C PRO A 117 17.91 -19.29 15.94
N THR A 118 18.68 -19.97 15.10
CA THR A 118 19.64 -21.00 15.54
C THR A 118 21.06 -20.53 15.27
N TYR A 119 21.97 -20.83 16.18
CA TYR A 119 23.36 -20.41 16.08
C TYR A 119 24.32 -21.55 15.67
N PHE A 120 23.78 -22.73 15.37
CA PHE A 120 24.52 -23.93 14.91
C PHE A 120 25.72 -24.33 15.78
N GLY A 121 25.75 -23.88 17.04
CA GLY A 121 26.87 -24.14 17.96
C GLY A 121 28.11 -23.29 17.68
N VAL A 122 28.00 -22.24 16.88
CA VAL A 122 29.10 -21.30 16.64
C VAL A 122 29.42 -20.54 17.93
N LYS A 123 30.68 -20.65 18.35
CA LYS A 123 31.15 -20.05 19.60
C LYS A 123 30.96 -18.54 19.62
N GLY A 124 30.33 -18.02 20.67
CA GLY A 124 30.04 -16.60 20.87
C GLY A 124 28.91 -16.01 20.00
N ALA A 125 28.30 -16.80 19.10
CA ALA A 125 27.27 -16.27 18.23
C ALA A 125 25.98 -15.87 18.95
N GLU A 126 25.55 -16.66 19.96
CA GLU A 126 24.34 -16.37 20.73
C GLU A 126 24.48 -15.17 21.64
N GLU A 127 25.66 -15.02 22.25
CA GLU A 127 25.93 -14.01 23.27
C GLU A 127 26.36 -12.66 22.68
N LYS A 128 27.07 -12.67 21.53
CA LYS A 128 27.76 -11.48 21.01
C LYS A 128 27.21 -10.93 19.71
N ALA A 129 26.53 -11.75 18.90
CA ALA A 129 25.91 -11.27 17.66
C ALA A 129 24.55 -10.63 17.91
N PHE A 130 24.25 -9.59 17.15
CA PHE A 130 22.93 -8.98 17.11
C PHE A 130 22.00 -9.81 16.24
N LYS A 131 20.93 -10.32 16.82
CA LYS A 131 19.89 -11.03 16.08
C LYS A 131 18.87 -10.05 15.50
N LEU A 132 18.09 -10.48 14.50
CA LEU A 132 17.02 -9.72 13.89
C LEU A 132 15.77 -10.61 13.83
N TRP A 133 15.10 -10.81 14.98
CA TRP A 133 13.99 -11.74 15.11
C TRP A 133 12.79 -11.18 15.88
N SER A 134 12.97 -10.13 16.63
CA SER A 134 11.92 -9.43 17.34
C SER A 134 11.98 -7.93 17.09
N TYR A 135 10.92 -7.24 17.47
CA TYR A 135 10.90 -5.79 17.48
C TYR A 135 12.06 -5.20 18.31
N ASP A 136 12.26 -5.74 19.52
CA ASP A 136 13.32 -5.27 20.43
C ASP A 136 14.72 -5.51 19.86
N ASP A 137 14.92 -6.61 19.14
CA ASP A 137 16.17 -6.89 18.42
C ASP A 137 16.46 -5.83 17.35
N ALA A 138 15.43 -5.46 16.56
CA ALA A 138 15.57 -4.44 15.51
C ALA A 138 15.93 -3.06 16.10
N VAL A 139 15.28 -2.68 17.22
CA VAL A 139 15.57 -1.43 17.94
C VAL A 139 16.98 -1.46 18.53
N THR A 140 17.36 -2.56 19.18
CA THR A 140 18.70 -2.76 19.78
C THR A 140 19.78 -2.64 18.70
N LEU A 141 19.62 -3.30 17.56
CA LEU A 141 20.55 -3.23 16.44
C LEU A 141 20.67 -1.80 15.90
N ARG A 142 19.55 -1.10 15.73
CA ARG A 142 19.53 0.30 15.26
C ARG A 142 20.31 1.21 16.21
N GLU A 143 20.10 1.09 17.51
CA GLU A 143 20.82 1.91 18.49
C GLU A 143 22.31 1.53 18.58
N GLN A 144 22.66 0.26 18.41
CA GLN A 144 24.06 -0.16 18.31
C GLN A 144 24.77 0.50 17.12
N ILE A 145 24.15 0.48 15.95
CA ILE A 145 24.73 1.11 14.75
C ILE A 145 24.95 2.61 15.00
N ARG A 146 23.96 3.32 15.56
CA ARG A 146 24.11 4.73 15.92
C ARG A 146 25.18 4.99 16.99
N LYS A 147 25.29 4.09 17.96
CA LYS A 147 26.33 4.16 19.00
C LYS A 147 27.71 4.04 18.36
N CYS A 148 27.91 3.11 17.43
CA CYS A 148 29.16 2.96 16.70
C CYS A 148 29.55 4.23 15.93
N PHE A 149 28.62 4.85 15.20
CA PHE A 149 28.87 6.10 14.49
C PHE A 149 29.22 7.25 15.45
N ARG A 150 28.49 7.39 16.57
CA ARG A 150 28.82 8.41 17.61
C ARG A 150 30.19 8.20 18.22
N ALA A 151 30.58 6.96 18.46
CA ALA A 151 31.91 6.63 18.99
C ALA A 151 32.99 6.91 17.93
N ALA A 152 32.79 6.46 16.70
CA ALA A 152 33.73 6.65 15.59
C ALA A 152 34.00 8.14 15.29
N ALA A 153 32.99 9.02 15.43
CA ALA A 153 33.16 10.45 15.24
C ALA A 153 34.14 11.10 16.24
N ARG A 154 34.42 10.43 17.37
CA ARG A 154 35.31 10.91 18.43
C ARG A 154 36.59 10.09 18.55
N GLU A 155 36.65 8.94 17.88
CA GLU A 155 37.77 8.00 17.97
C GLU A 155 38.95 8.51 17.13
N THR A 156 40.11 8.58 17.74
CA THR A 156 41.36 9.02 17.12
C THR A 156 42.27 7.87 16.71
N ASN A 157 42.07 6.67 17.30
CA ASN A 157 42.79 5.48 16.90
C ASN A 157 42.20 4.91 15.60
N PRO A 158 42.94 4.88 14.48
CA PRO A 158 42.43 4.42 13.22
C PRO A 158 41.95 2.96 13.22
N GLU A 159 42.57 2.10 14.01
CA GLU A 159 42.18 0.66 14.09
C GLU A 159 40.84 0.51 14.81
N GLU A 160 40.68 1.14 15.99
CA GLU A 160 39.41 1.09 16.72
C GLU A 160 38.30 1.79 15.94
N ARG A 161 38.61 2.90 15.28
CA ARG A 161 37.64 3.59 14.40
C ARG A 161 37.18 2.69 13.25
N ARG A 162 38.10 1.92 12.63
CA ARG A 162 37.76 0.96 11.59
C ARG A 162 36.85 -0.16 12.09
N LYS A 163 37.08 -0.70 13.30
CA LYS A 163 36.19 -1.71 13.90
C LYS A 163 34.79 -1.18 14.16
N LEU A 164 34.67 0.06 14.65
CA LEU A 164 33.39 0.73 14.88
C LEU A 164 32.58 0.94 13.60
N LEU A 165 33.27 1.21 12.48
CA LEU A 165 32.67 1.46 11.16
C LEU A 165 32.56 0.21 10.28
N SER A 166 32.85 -0.98 10.83
CA SER A 166 32.70 -2.25 10.15
C SER A 166 31.44 -2.98 10.62
N PHE A 167 30.61 -3.37 9.66
CA PHE A 167 29.33 -4.04 9.88
C PHE A 167 29.32 -5.37 9.15
N PHE A 168 29.02 -6.45 9.85
CA PHE A 168 29.09 -7.79 9.33
C PHE A 168 27.73 -8.49 9.41
N THR A 169 27.20 -8.99 8.30
CA THR A 169 25.95 -9.77 8.24
C THR A 169 26.28 -11.24 8.00
N VAL A 170 25.87 -12.11 8.90
CA VAL A 170 26.01 -13.57 8.79
C VAL A 170 24.70 -14.14 8.24
N GLY A 171 24.80 -14.84 7.11
CA GLY A 171 23.66 -15.39 6.37
C GLY A 171 23.28 -14.52 5.17
N ALA A 172 23.29 -15.11 3.99
CA ALA A 172 22.88 -14.48 2.73
C ALA A 172 21.48 -14.96 2.26
N GLY A 173 20.62 -15.39 3.19
CA GLY A 173 19.20 -15.66 2.95
C GLY A 173 18.39 -14.37 2.76
N PHE A 174 17.08 -14.45 2.85
CA PHE A 174 16.18 -13.29 2.72
C PHE A 174 16.53 -12.20 3.74
N THR A 175 16.47 -12.50 5.03
CA THR A 175 16.69 -11.54 6.12
C THR A 175 18.06 -10.85 6.03
N GLY A 176 19.14 -11.62 5.80
CA GLY A 176 20.47 -11.04 5.70
C GLY A 176 20.65 -10.17 4.47
N THR A 177 20.10 -10.57 3.32
CA THR A 177 20.11 -9.81 2.08
C THR A 177 19.35 -8.49 2.22
N GLU A 178 18.17 -8.52 2.85
CA GLU A 178 17.35 -7.33 3.10
C GLU A 178 18.04 -6.39 4.07
N MET A 179 18.57 -6.93 5.18
CA MET A 179 19.30 -6.13 6.17
C MET A 179 20.55 -5.46 5.59
N ALA A 180 21.35 -6.19 4.82
CA ALA A 180 22.54 -5.63 4.17
C ALA A 180 22.18 -4.54 3.16
N GLY A 181 21.08 -4.71 2.41
CA GLY A 181 20.56 -3.70 1.49
C GLY A 181 20.10 -2.43 2.19
N GLU A 182 19.38 -2.56 3.30
CA GLU A 182 18.94 -1.43 4.12
C GLU A 182 20.12 -0.71 4.80
N LEU A 183 21.10 -1.45 5.31
CA LEU A 183 22.33 -0.87 5.83
C LEU A 183 23.03 -0.03 4.77
N ALA A 184 23.21 -0.58 3.57
CA ALA A 184 23.91 0.10 2.49
C ALA A 184 23.24 1.42 2.06
N GLU A 185 21.90 1.53 2.21
CA GLU A 185 21.19 2.80 1.99
C GLU A 185 21.26 3.74 3.19
N TRP A 186 21.45 3.23 4.40
CA TRP A 186 21.51 4.05 5.61
C TRP A 186 22.90 4.61 5.90
N MET A 187 23.97 3.87 5.57
CA MET A 187 25.35 4.26 5.88
C MET A 187 25.72 5.66 5.34
N PRO A 188 25.43 6.05 4.08
CA PRO A 188 25.73 7.39 3.59
C PRO A 188 25.03 8.51 4.38
N ILE A 189 23.84 8.23 4.91
CA ILE A 189 23.08 9.19 5.71
C ILE A 189 23.72 9.39 7.07
N LEU A 190 24.15 8.28 7.72
CA LEU A 190 24.88 8.35 8.97
C LEU A 190 26.24 9.02 8.79
N CYS A 191 26.97 8.72 7.71
CA CYS A 191 28.22 9.40 7.38
C CYS A 191 28.02 10.91 7.29
N HIS A 192 27.01 11.37 6.57
CA HIS A 192 26.67 12.79 6.49
C HIS A 192 26.29 13.38 7.86
N GLN A 193 25.51 12.65 8.67
CA GLN A 193 25.04 13.10 9.99
C GLN A 193 26.19 13.25 11.01
N PHE A 194 27.18 12.36 10.94
CA PHE A 194 28.29 12.31 11.89
C PHE A 194 29.61 12.84 11.32
N GLU A 195 29.59 13.42 10.12
CA GLU A 195 30.75 13.98 9.42
C GLU A 195 31.90 12.96 9.26
N ILE A 196 31.55 11.71 8.88
CA ILE A 196 32.48 10.61 8.61
C ILE A 196 32.58 10.40 7.10
N ASP A 197 33.79 10.14 6.60
CA ASP A 197 33.99 9.79 5.21
C ASP A 197 33.34 8.43 4.89
N PRO A 198 32.43 8.35 3.91
CA PRO A 198 31.83 7.07 3.50
C PRO A 198 32.84 5.97 3.14
N GLY A 199 34.05 6.35 2.70
CA GLY A 199 35.15 5.42 2.43
C GLY A 199 35.68 4.66 3.65
N GLU A 200 35.44 5.16 4.86
CA GLU A 200 35.82 4.49 6.11
C GLU A 200 34.87 3.36 6.50
N VAL A 201 33.64 3.35 5.97
CA VAL A 201 32.64 2.34 6.31
C VAL A 201 32.86 1.08 5.51
N SER A 202 32.88 -0.06 6.18
CA SER A 202 32.96 -1.38 5.56
C SER A 202 31.74 -2.24 5.90
N MET A 203 31.12 -2.79 4.87
CA MET A 203 29.99 -3.73 5.02
C MET A 203 30.36 -5.08 4.45
N TYR A 204 30.16 -6.14 5.24
CA TYR A 204 30.46 -7.51 4.88
C TYR A 204 29.22 -8.38 4.99
N MET A 205 29.16 -9.42 4.17
CA MET A 205 28.16 -10.49 4.26
C MET A 205 28.86 -11.84 4.02
N ALA A 206 28.58 -12.84 4.85
CA ALA A 206 29.07 -14.20 4.64
C ALA A 206 27.96 -15.24 4.70
N ASP A 207 28.12 -16.30 3.91
CA ASP A 207 27.26 -17.48 3.94
C ASP A 207 28.08 -18.75 3.63
N LEU A 208 27.66 -19.87 4.22
CA LEU A 208 28.21 -21.18 3.90
C LEU A 208 27.85 -21.63 2.49
N LEU A 209 26.72 -21.18 1.96
CA LEU A 209 26.21 -21.54 0.65
C LEU A 209 26.92 -20.74 -0.48
N ASP A 210 26.74 -21.20 -1.70
CA ASP A 210 27.46 -20.70 -2.87
C ASP A 210 26.81 -19.46 -3.53
N ARG A 211 25.68 -19.01 -3.03
CA ARG A 211 24.95 -17.87 -3.60
C ARG A 211 24.04 -17.15 -2.62
N VAL A 212 23.79 -15.88 -2.90
CA VAL A 212 22.85 -15.03 -2.18
C VAL A 212 21.41 -15.48 -2.48
N VAL A 213 20.55 -15.54 -1.47
CA VAL A 213 19.16 -16.01 -1.55
C VAL A 213 19.04 -17.33 -2.32
N PRO A 214 19.63 -18.42 -1.77
CA PRO A 214 19.80 -19.69 -2.52
C PRO A 214 18.47 -20.36 -2.91
N THR A 215 17.39 -20.04 -2.23
CA THR A 215 16.04 -20.54 -2.53
C THR A 215 15.40 -19.88 -3.76
N MET A 216 15.94 -18.76 -4.24
CA MET A 216 15.53 -18.15 -5.51
C MET A 216 16.20 -18.84 -6.71
N PRO A 217 15.57 -18.84 -7.90
CA PRO A 217 16.24 -19.30 -9.11
C PRO A 217 17.55 -18.53 -9.35
N PRO A 218 18.61 -19.19 -9.91
CA PRO A 218 19.96 -18.62 -10.03
C PRO A 218 20.03 -17.24 -10.68
N LYS A 219 19.21 -16.98 -11.67
CA LYS A 219 19.12 -15.67 -12.36
C LYS A 219 18.76 -14.52 -11.42
N TYR A 220 17.84 -14.75 -10.48
CA TYR A 220 17.38 -13.71 -9.54
C TYR A 220 18.35 -13.57 -8.38
N SER A 221 18.91 -14.67 -7.89
CA SER A 221 20.01 -14.69 -6.93
C SER A 221 21.21 -13.85 -7.41
N ALA A 222 21.65 -14.06 -8.65
CA ALA A 222 22.75 -13.30 -9.26
C ALA A 222 22.44 -11.78 -9.35
N ARG A 223 21.18 -11.41 -9.58
CA ARG A 223 20.77 -9.99 -9.58
C ARG A 223 20.91 -9.35 -8.18
N CYS A 224 20.51 -10.07 -7.14
CA CYS A 224 20.66 -9.61 -5.75
C CYS A 224 22.13 -9.45 -5.38
N HIS A 225 22.97 -10.44 -5.72
CA HIS A 225 24.42 -10.37 -5.53
C HIS A 225 25.01 -9.13 -6.20
N LYS A 226 24.73 -8.92 -7.50
CA LYS A 226 25.21 -7.76 -8.26
C LYS A 226 24.74 -6.44 -7.64
N ARG A 227 23.50 -6.39 -7.15
CA ARG A 227 22.95 -5.18 -6.51
C ARG A 227 23.67 -4.85 -5.22
N LEU A 228 23.84 -5.82 -4.29
CA LEU A 228 24.56 -5.65 -3.04
C LEU A 228 26.02 -5.23 -3.27
N THR A 229 26.72 -5.88 -4.19
CA THR A 229 28.10 -5.52 -4.54
C THR A 229 28.18 -4.07 -5.06
N LYS A 230 27.22 -3.66 -5.91
CA LYS A 230 27.14 -2.26 -6.39
C LYS A 230 26.89 -1.27 -5.25
N MET A 231 26.25 -1.70 -4.18
CA MET A 231 25.99 -0.87 -2.98
C MET A 231 27.17 -0.88 -1.99
N GLY A 232 28.27 -1.54 -2.30
CA GLY A 232 29.48 -1.57 -1.48
C GLY A 232 29.57 -2.72 -0.47
N VAL A 233 28.65 -3.71 -0.53
CA VAL A 233 28.69 -4.88 0.33
C VAL A 233 29.73 -5.88 -0.18
N LYS A 234 30.69 -6.25 0.65
CA LYS A 234 31.71 -7.27 0.38
C LYS A 234 31.14 -8.65 0.72
N ILE A 235 30.84 -9.44 -0.31
CA ILE A 235 30.16 -10.75 -0.16
C ILE A 235 31.18 -11.88 -0.16
N MET A 236 31.11 -12.73 0.89
CA MET A 236 31.99 -13.87 1.14
C MET A 236 31.13 -15.15 1.20
N LEU A 237 30.97 -15.82 0.08
CA LEU A 237 30.21 -17.08 -0.04
C LEU A 237 31.16 -18.28 0.16
N LYS A 238 30.60 -19.44 0.52
CA LYS A 238 31.33 -20.66 0.88
C LYS A 238 32.23 -20.49 2.09
N HIS A 239 31.93 -19.53 2.96
CA HIS A 239 32.68 -19.30 4.17
C HIS A 239 31.87 -19.77 5.38
N ASN A 240 32.47 -20.60 6.23
CA ASN A 240 31.86 -21.07 7.48
C ASN A 240 32.27 -20.17 8.63
N VAL A 241 31.32 -19.65 9.38
CA VAL A 241 31.57 -18.89 10.61
C VAL A 241 31.95 -19.87 11.74
N THR A 242 33.08 -19.67 12.38
CA THR A 242 33.58 -20.55 13.40
C THR A 242 33.54 -19.94 14.82
N GLU A 243 33.78 -18.64 14.92
CA GLU A 243 33.76 -17.91 16.19
C GLU A 243 33.35 -16.47 16.00
N ILE A 244 32.64 -15.90 16.97
CA ILE A 244 32.30 -14.48 17.07
C ILE A 244 32.82 -13.93 18.39
N GLY A 245 33.69 -12.93 18.32
CA GLY A 245 34.21 -12.17 19.46
C GLY A 245 33.46 -10.86 19.68
N ASP A 246 33.96 -10.01 20.57
CA ASP A 246 33.35 -8.70 20.87
C ASP A 246 33.51 -7.70 19.74
N ASP A 247 34.55 -7.86 18.92
CA ASP A 247 34.94 -6.96 17.85
C ASP A 247 35.51 -7.68 16.61
N TYR A 248 35.31 -9.00 16.50
CA TYR A 248 35.77 -9.81 15.37
C TYR A 248 34.83 -10.97 15.05
N ILE A 249 34.95 -11.46 13.84
CA ILE A 249 34.37 -12.72 13.36
C ILE A 249 35.44 -13.54 12.65
N ASP A 250 35.53 -14.82 12.96
CA ASP A 250 36.42 -15.78 12.30
C ASP A 250 35.65 -16.63 11.30
N LEU A 251 36.14 -16.62 10.07
CA LEU A 251 35.58 -17.31 8.90
C LEU A 251 36.55 -18.38 8.43
N LYS A 252 36.06 -19.58 8.18
CA LYS A 252 36.83 -20.67 7.60
C LYS A 252 36.54 -20.78 6.10
N ASP A 253 37.60 -20.66 5.27
CA ASP A 253 37.61 -20.91 3.84
C ASP A 253 38.58 -22.08 3.56
N GLY A 254 38.05 -23.27 3.26
CA GLY A 254 38.84 -24.49 3.25
C GLY A 254 39.47 -24.76 4.59
N GLU A 255 40.82 -24.74 4.67
CA GLU A 255 41.56 -24.90 5.92
C GLU A 255 42.03 -23.58 6.56
N GLN A 256 41.91 -22.46 5.85
CA GLN A 256 42.36 -21.16 6.35
C GLN A 256 41.27 -20.47 7.18
N ILE A 257 41.70 -19.87 8.29
CA ILE A 257 40.84 -18.99 9.11
C ILE A 257 41.18 -17.55 8.76
N LYS A 258 40.18 -16.82 8.37
CA LYS A 258 40.24 -15.38 8.09
C LYS A 258 39.49 -14.63 9.15
N ARG A 259 40.16 -13.77 9.88
CA ARG A 259 39.55 -12.85 10.87
C ARG A 259 39.14 -11.56 10.17
N VAL A 260 37.91 -11.12 10.43
CA VAL A 260 37.42 -9.81 10.06
C VAL A 260 37.02 -9.05 11.30
N GLU A 261 37.59 -7.85 11.48
CA GLU A 261 37.28 -6.98 12.62
C GLU A 261 35.99 -6.19 12.33
N ALA A 262 35.04 -6.31 13.24
CA ALA A 262 33.75 -5.62 13.17
C ALA A 262 33.10 -5.56 14.55
N ARG A 263 32.70 -4.38 15.00
CA ARG A 263 32.02 -4.19 16.29
C ARG A 263 30.52 -4.53 16.22
N THR A 264 29.94 -4.58 15.04
CA THR A 264 28.54 -4.94 14.83
C THR A 264 28.43 -6.14 13.91
N ILE A 265 28.11 -7.29 14.50
CA ILE A 265 27.91 -8.55 13.79
C ILE A 265 26.45 -8.95 13.91
N ILE A 266 25.77 -9.08 12.77
CA ILE A 266 24.33 -9.34 12.66
C ILE A 266 24.13 -10.80 12.28
N TRP A 267 23.43 -11.56 13.10
CA TRP A 267 23.12 -12.96 12.84
C TRP A 267 21.76 -13.10 12.15
N ALA A 268 21.77 -13.45 10.88
CA ALA A 268 20.59 -13.69 10.05
C ALA A 268 20.60 -15.10 9.42
N ALA A 269 21.32 -16.04 10.04
CA ALA A 269 21.51 -17.40 9.53
C ALA A 269 20.71 -18.42 10.35
N GLY A 270 19.84 -19.17 9.66
CA GLY A 270 19.12 -20.32 10.18
C GLY A 270 18.00 -20.03 11.18
N THR A 271 17.04 -20.93 11.20
CA THR A 271 15.85 -20.90 12.08
C THR A 271 15.62 -22.24 12.73
N GLN A 272 15.02 -22.22 13.92
CA GLN A 272 14.53 -23.38 14.64
C GLN A 272 13.17 -23.05 15.29
N GLY A 273 12.41 -24.04 15.74
CA GLY A 273 11.19 -23.82 16.49
C GLY A 273 11.41 -22.98 17.73
N GLU A 274 10.41 -22.22 18.16
CA GLU A 274 10.43 -21.47 19.41
C GLU A 274 10.69 -22.40 20.60
N THR A 275 11.22 -21.89 21.72
CA THR A 275 11.62 -22.68 22.88
C THR A 275 10.53 -23.64 23.35
N ILE A 276 9.28 -23.17 23.40
CA ILE A 276 8.13 -24.00 23.80
C ILE A 276 7.85 -25.14 22.81
N ALA A 277 8.12 -24.92 21.51
CA ALA A 277 7.95 -25.97 20.50
C ALA A 277 9.08 -27.01 20.56
N VAL A 278 10.31 -26.58 20.87
CA VAL A 278 11.43 -27.49 21.15
C VAL A 278 11.10 -28.37 22.37
N LYS A 279 10.59 -27.78 23.45
CA LYS A 279 10.17 -28.52 24.65
C LYS A 279 8.99 -29.45 24.35
N ALA A 280 8.01 -29.01 23.61
CA ALA A 280 6.88 -29.85 23.19
C ALA A 280 7.30 -31.06 22.34
N SER A 281 8.47 -31.01 21.69
CA SER A 281 8.99 -32.15 20.92
C SER A 281 9.41 -33.35 21.77
N GLU A 282 9.40 -33.24 23.11
CA GLU A 282 9.57 -34.37 24.05
C GLU A 282 8.33 -35.26 24.12
N THR A 283 7.13 -34.68 23.87
CA THR A 283 5.82 -35.38 23.93
C THR A 283 5.13 -35.46 22.59
N ILE A 284 5.40 -34.51 21.70
CA ILE A 284 4.85 -34.45 20.34
C ILE A 284 5.95 -34.79 19.33
N PRO A 285 5.79 -35.78 18.45
CA PRO A 285 6.80 -36.11 17.43
C PRO A 285 7.24 -34.88 16.65
N GLY A 286 8.55 -34.72 16.49
CA GLY A 286 9.10 -33.57 15.82
C GLY A 286 10.59 -33.68 15.49
N THR A 287 11.13 -32.64 14.88
CA THR A 287 12.56 -32.55 14.58
C THR A 287 13.33 -32.06 15.81
N ARG A 288 14.63 -32.37 15.88
CA ARG A 288 15.54 -31.85 16.94
C ARG A 288 15.58 -30.32 17.03
N ARG A 289 15.08 -29.61 15.98
CA ARG A 289 14.99 -28.16 15.93
C ARG A 289 13.60 -27.63 16.28
N GLY A 290 12.71 -28.44 16.89
CA GLY A 290 11.41 -27.99 17.38
C GLY A 290 10.36 -27.70 16.31
N ARG A 291 10.49 -28.27 15.10
CA ARG A 291 9.35 -28.39 14.19
C ARG A 291 8.61 -29.66 14.51
N LEU A 292 7.29 -29.57 14.68
CA LEU A 292 6.42 -30.65 15.14
C LEU A 292 5.71 -31.31 13.97
N GLU A 293 5.64 -32.66 13.97
CA GLU A 293 5.06 -33.44 12.88
C GLU A 293 3.53 -33.48 12.95
N SER A 294 2.90 -33.16 11.85
CA SER A 294 1.46 -33.28 11.69
C SER A 294 1.05 -34.39 10.74
N ASP A 295 -0.22 -34.79 10.82
CA ASP A 295 -0.92 -35.51 9.77
C ASP A 295 -1.30 -34.58 8.60
N GLU A 296 -1.97 -35.11 7.60
CA GLU A 296 -2.44 -34.39 6.42
C GLU A 296 -3.53 -33.33 6.69
N PHE A 297 -4.16 -33.40 7.88
CA PHE A 297 -5.18 -32.47 8.35
C PHE A 297 -4.62 -31.38 9.29
N LEU A 298 -3.31 -31.32 9.45
CA LEU A 298 -2.55 -30.45 10.35
C LEU A 298 -2.77 -30.75 11.83
N ARG A 299 -3.23 -31.92 12.19
CA ARG A 299 -3.29 -32.41 13.57
C ARG A 299 -1.94 -33.01 13.98
N SER A 300 -1.57 -32.87 15.23
CA SER A 300 -0.40 -33.55 15.78
C SER A 300 -0.56 -35.07 15.65
N LYS A 301 0.52 -35.77 15.30
CA LYS A 301 0.53 -37.25 15.28
C LYS A 301 0.38 -37.89 16.68
N ALA A 302 0.57 -37.12 17.75
CA ALA A 302 0.41 -37.58 19.12
C ALA A 302 -1.01 -37.36 19.67
N ASP A 303 -1.66 -36.27 19.31
CA ASP A 303 -2.99 -35.90 19.82
C ASP A 303 -3.78 -35.14 18.76
N GLU A 304 -4.93 -35.69 18.34
CA GLU A 304 -5.81 -35.10 17.33
C GLU A 304 -6.49 -33.79 17.78
N THR A 305 -6.39 -33.39 19.03
CA THR A 305 -6.90 -32.12 19.54
C THR A 305 -5.85 -30.99 19.47
N ILE A 306 -4.61 -31.29 19.00
CA ILE A 306 -3.54 -30.32 18.82
C ILE A 306 -3.30 -30.09 17.34
N TYR A 307 -3.53 -28.86 16.88
CA TYR A 307 -3.27 -28.42 15.52
C TYR A 307 -1.97 -27.65 15.42
N LEU A 308 -1.16 -27.93 14.37
CA LEU A 308 0.16 -27.35 14.15
C LEU A 308 0.11 -26.45 12.93
N ILE A 309 0.45 -25.15 13.09
CA ILE A 309 0.36 -24.16 12.00
C ILE A 309 1.57 -23.22 11.98
N GLY A 310 1.86 -22.67 10.81
CA GLY A 310 2.97 -21.72 10.61
C GLY A 310 4.35 -22.38 10.72
N ASP A 311 5.32 -21.66 11.29
CA ASP A 311 6.73 -22.09 11.27
C ASP A 311 7.02 -23.33 12.15
N VAL A 312 6.17 -23.64 13.12
CA VAL A 312 6.29 -24.83 13.97
C VAL A 312 5.91 -26.12 13.22
N LEU A 313 5.21 -26.00 12.10
CA LEU A 313 4.69 -27.12 11.32
C LEU A 313 5.80 -27.87 10.57
N GLN A 314 5.92 -29.19 10.80
CA GLN A 314 6.71 -30.14 10.02
C GLN A 314 5.75 -31.03 9.23
N TYR A 315 5.50 -30.68 7.98
CA TYR A 315 4.63 -31.45 7.08
C TYR A 315 5.23 -31.45 5.68
N THR A 316 5.27 -32.62 5.04
CA THR A 316 5.68 -32.75 3.65
C THR A 316 4.48 -33.16 2.85
N PRO A 317 3.97 -32.31 1.95
CA PRO A 317 2.85 -32.63 1.07
C PRO A 317 3.13 -33.87 0.20
N GLU A 318 2.09 -34.59 -0.16
CA GLU A 318 2.20 -35.75 -1.04
C GLU A 318 2.83 -35.36 -2.40
N GLY A 319 3.87 -36.09 -2.79
CA GLY A 319 4.63 -35.82 -4.02
C GLY A 319 5.76 -34.80 -3.88
N GLU A 320 5.86 -34.08 -2.76
CA GLU A 320 6.96 -33.17 -2.49
C GLU A 320 8.14 -33.85 -1.79
N LYS A 321 9.36 -33.33 -2.05
CA LYS A 321 10.61 -33.89 -1.45
C LYS A 321 11.03 -33.18 -0.15
N ALA A 322 10.47 -32.01 0.11
CA ALA A 322 10.84 -31.18 1.24
C ALA A 322 9.60 -30.76 2.03
N PRO A 323 9.73 -30.52 3.35
CA PRO A 323 8.63 -29.98 4.13
C PRO A 323 8.28 -28.57 3.70
N VAL A 324 7.06 -28.15 4.02
CA VAL A 324 6.57 -26.79 3.77
C VAL A 324 7.53 -25.74 4.33
N PRO A 325 7.78 -24.62 3.60
CA PRO A 325 8.73 -23.60 4.00
C PRO A 325 8.19 -22.75 5.17
N GLN A 326 9.10 -22.17 5.94
CA GLN A 326 8.78 -21.21 7.01
C GLN A 326 8.64 -19.80 6.40
N ILE A 327 7.45 -19.54 5.81
CA ILE A 327 7.10 -18.26 5.16
C ILE A 327 5.71 -17.82 5.57
N VAL A 328 5.40 -16.53 5.41
CA VAL A 328 4.11 -15.94 5.78
C VAL A 328 2.95 -16.62 5.05
N GLU A 329 3.11 -16.95 3.79
CA GLU A 329 2.07 -17.61 2.99
C GLU A 329 1.70 -18.99 3.57
N ASN A 330 2.72 -19.80 3.97
CA ASN A 330 2.48 -21.05 4.67
C ASN A 330 1.77 -20.84 6.02
N ALA A 331 2.12 -19.78 6.74
CA ALA A 331 1.48 -19.46 8.01
C ALA A 331 -0.01 -19.10 7.83
N GLU A 332 -0.37 -18.36 6.80
CA GLU A 332 -1.76 -18.02 6.49
C GLU A 332 -2.54 -19.23 5.99
N GLU A 333 -2.02 -19.99 5.02
CA GLU A 333 -2.70 -21.14 4.42
C GLU A 333 -2.89 -22.28 5.41
N SER A 334 -1.88 -22.60 6.24
CA SER A 334 -2.01 -23.62 7.28
C SER A 334 -3.04 -23.24 8.34
N ALA A 335 -3.09 -21.94 8.72
CA ALA A 335 -4.13 -21.45 9.63
C ALA A 335 -5.53 -21.58 9.04
N GLU A 336 -5.70 -21.31 7.75
CA GLU A 336 -6.99 -21.43 7.06
C GLU A 336 -7.47 -22.90 7.00
N CYS A 337 -6.57 -23.83 6.67
CA CYS A 337 -6.86 -25.24 6.65
C CYS A 337 -7.19 -25.79 8.05
N ALA A 338 -6.35 -25.48 9.05
CA ALA A 338 -6.59 -25.92 10.43
C ALA A 338 -7.92 -25.40 10.99
N VAL A 339 -8.27 -24.14 10.74
CA VAL A 339 -9.56 -23.58 11.18
C VAL A 339 -10.74 -24.33 10.55
N HIS A 340 -10.67 -24.67 9.26
CA HIS A 340 -11.70 -25.50 8.62
C HIS A 340 -11.83 -26.85 9.35
N ASN A 341 -10.72 -27.55 9.59
CA ASN A 341 -10.70 -28.85 10.23
C ASN A 341 -11.16 -28.82 11.69
N ILE A 342 -10.79 -27.76 12.43
CA ILE A 342 -11.31 -27.50 13.78
C ILE A 342 -12.84 -27.33 13.77
N LEU A 343 -13.38 -26.62 12.80
CA LEU A 343 -14.84 -26.45 12.69
C LEU A 343 -15.55 -27.77 12.39
N VAL A 344 -14.98 -28.60 11.52
CA VAL A 344 -15.52 -29.97 11.26
C VAL A 344 -15.48 -30.81 12.53
N GLN A 345 -14.37 -30.79 13.29
CA GLN A 345 -14.22 -31.52 14.55
C GLN A 345 -15.19 -31.01 15.64
N LEU A 346 -15.42 -29.69 15.72
CA LEU A 346 -16.35 -29.11 16.70
C LEU A 346 -17.81 -29.36 16.38
N THR A 347 -18.18 -29.38 15.10
CA THR A 347 -19.57 -29.49 14.65
C THR A 347 -19.98 -30.93 14.27
N GLY A 348 -19.02 -31.82 13.98
CA GLY A 348 -19.28 -33.13 13.40
C GLY A 348 -19.88 -33.08 11.99
N LYS A 349 -19.80 -31.94 11.29
CA LYS A 349 -20.42 -31.73 9.98
C LYS A 349 -19.38 -31.36 8.92
N GLY A 350 -19.46 -32.02 7.77
CA GLY A 350 -18.53 -31.79 6.63
C GLY A 350 -17.30 -32.70 6.72
N ASP A 351 -16.44 -32.58 5.71
CA ASP A 351 -15.22 -33.37 5.60
C ASP A 351 -13.99 -32.50 5.94
N MET A 352 -12.98 -33.10 6.55
CA MET A 352 -11.71 -32.44 6.81
C MET A 352 -10.95 -32.24 5.50
N HIS A 353 -10.27 -31.12 5.38
CA HIS A 353 -9.45 -30.77 4.23
C HIS A 353 -8.00 -31.22 4.46
N LYS A 354 -7.44 -31.97 3.51
CA LYS A 354 -6.01 -32.25 3.46
C LYS A 354 -5.25 -30.96 3.14
N TYR A 355 -4.15 -30.74 3.82
CA TYR A 355 -3.32 -29.57 3.58
C TYR A 355 -2.51 -29.73 2.30
N ALA A 356 -2.88 -29.00 1.27
CA ALA A 356 -2.22 -28.96 -0.03
C ALA A 356 -1.90 -27.50 -0.41
N PRO A 357 -0.82 -26.92 0.14
CA PRO A 357 -0.51 -25.51 -0.04
C PRO A 357 -0.12 -25.18 -1.50
N LYS A 358 -0.46 -23.94 -1.92
CA LYS A 358 -0.19 -23.45 -3.28
C LYS A 358 0.57 -22.12 -3.21
N PHE A 359 1.88 -22.18 -3.05
CA PHE A 359 2.72 -21.00 -2.90
C PHE A 359 2.91 -20.21 -4.21
N HIS A 360 2.67 -18.91 -4.14
CA HIS A 360 2.71 -18.00 -5.28
C HIS A 360 4.12 -17.52 -5.63
N GLY A 361 5.11 -17.78 -4.80
CA GLY A 361 6.50 -17.49 -5.10
C GLY A 361 7.30 -16.87 -3.98
N VAL A 362 8.42 -16.25 -4.35
CA VAL A 362 9.37 -15.66 -3.41
C VAL A 362 9.81 -14.29 -3.90
N MET A 363 10.12 -13.42 -2.94
CA MET A 363 10.54 -12.06 -3.19
C MET A 363 11.54 -11.61 -2.12
N VAL A 364 12.50 -10.77 -2.52
CA VAL A 364 13.51 -10.18 -1.64
C VAL A 364 13.70 -8.70 -1.99
N CYS A 365 13.87 -7.88 -0.98
CA CYS A 365 14.18 -6.47 -1.12
C CYS A 365 15.69 -6.23 -0.90
N VAL A 366 16.28 -5.30 -1.64
CA VAL A 366 17.67 -4.86 -1.44
C VAL A 366 17.67 -3.34 -1.35
N GLY A 367 17.42 -2.84 -0.14
CA GLY A 367 17.09 -1.45 0.13
C GLY A 367 15.64 -1.10 -0.19
N GLY A 368 15.22 0.12 0.11
CA GLY A 368 13.83 0.56 0.06
C GLY A 368 13.22 0.71 -1.35
N ARG A 369 14.04 0.66 -2.42
CA ARG A 369 13.58 0.97 -3.79
C ARG A 369 13.80 -0.14 -4.81
N TRP A 370 14.53 -1.17 -4.45
CA TRP A 370 14.88 -2.23 -5.36
C TRP A 370 14.57 -3.59 -4.77
N GLY A 371 13.95 -4.46 -5.55
CA GLY A 371 13.66 -5.82 -5.17
C GLY A 371 13.85 -6.78 -6.34
N SER A 372 13.80 -8.06 -6.03
CA SER A 372 13.78 -9.14 -7.01
C SER A 372 12.70 -10.13 -6.59
N ALA A 373 11.74 -10.39 -7.47
CA ALA A 373 10.65 -11.30 -7.19
C ALA A 373 10.52 -12.36 -8.30
N HIS A 374 10.16 -13.57 -7.90
CA HIS A 374 9.76 -14.67 -8.78
C HIS A 374 8.41 -15.16 -8.27
N VAL A 375 7.35 -14.59 -8.81
CA VAL A 375 5.97 -14.70 -8.31
C VAL A 375 5.00 -15.03 -9.44
N GLY A 376 3.82 -15.54 -9.11
CA GLY A 376 2.78 -15.88 -10.07
C GLY A 376 1.82 -16.92 -9.53
N THR A 377 1.18 -17.66 -10.42
CA THR A 377 0.39 -18.83 -10.03
C THR A 377 1.29 -20.04 -9.73
N PRO A 378 0.84 -21.04 -8.99
CA PRO A 378 1.63 -22.25 -8.73
C PRO A 378 2.24 -22.88 -10.01
N ASN A 379 1.50 -22.84 -11.10
CA ASN A 379 1.90 -23.46 -12.37
C ASN A 379 2.65 -22.52 -13.31
N HIS A 380 2.61 -21.21 -13.09
CA HIS A 380 3.27 -20.22 -13.94
C HIS A 380 3.82 -19.06 -13.13
N LYS A 381 5.14 -19.05 -12.89
CA LYS A 381 5.84 -18.00 -12.17
C LYS A 381 6.68 -17.16 -13.12
N PHE A 382 6.69 -15.85 -12.92
CA PHE A 382 7.46 -14.90 -13.71
C PHE A 382 8.27 -13.97 -12.81
N GLY A 383 9.29 -13.37 -13.36
CA GLY A 383 10.16 -12.46 -12.62
C GLY A 383 9.71 -11.02 -12.71
N LEU A 384 9.56 -10.37 -11.58
CA LEU A 384 9.38 -8.93 -11.51
C LEU A 384 10.70 -8.23 -11.19
N PRO A 385 11.12 -7.25 -12.02
CA PRO A 385 12.35 -6.52 -11.77
C PRO A 385 12.13 -5.30 -10.86
N SER A 386 13.16 -5.00 -10.06
CA SER A 386 13.38 -3.73 -9.38
C SER A 386 12.12 -3.08 -8.78
N PHE A 387 11.64 -2.00 -9.38
CA PHE A 387 10.49 -1.23 -8.94
C PHE A 387 9.19 -2.06 -8.90
N LEU A 388 8.93 -2.90 -9.89
CA LEU A 388 7.73 -3.74 -9.93
C LEU A 388 7.72 -4.79 -8.82
N ALA A 389 8.89 -5.30 -8.43
CA ALA A 389 9.00 -6.19 -7.27
C ALA A 389 8.64 -5.44 -5.98
N MET A 390 9.12 -4.21 -5.79
CA MET A 390 8.76 -3.39 -4.63
C MET A 390 7.28 -3.04 -4.62
N PHE A 391 6.69 -2.69 -5.77
CA PHE A 391 5.26 -2.48 -5.88
C PHE A 391 4.46 -3.71 -5.45
N ALA A 392 4.87 -4.90 -5.90
CA ALA A 392 4.26 -6.17 -5.49
C ALA A 392 4.38 -6.40 -3.97
N LYS A 393 5.54 -6.11 -3.34
CA LYS A 393 5.72 -6.16 -1.88
C LYS A 393 4.67 -5.31 -1.16
N HIS A 394 4.62 -4.04 -1.49
CA HIS A 394 3.68 -3.12 -0.84
C HIS A 394 2.22 -3.52 -1.09
N PHE A 395 1.90 -4.02 -2.28
CA PHE A 395 0.56 -4.51 -2.60
C PHE A 395 0.16 -5.74 -1.75
N ILE A 396 1.08 -6.70 -1.57
CA ILE A 396 0.87 -7.86 -0.69
C ILE A 396 0.65 -7.41 0.76
N ASN A 397 1.46 -6.48 1.26
CA ASN A 397 1.28 -5.90 2.59
C ASN A 397 -0.08 -5.22 2.75
N LEU A 398 -0.55 -4.48 1.73
CA LEU A 398 -1.88 -3.86 1.76
C LEU A 398 -3.01 -4.89 1.86
N ILE A 399 -2.93 -5.99 1.10
CA ILE A 399 -3.90 -7.10 1.20
C ILE A 399 -3.90 -7.70 2.61
N TYR A 400 -2.72 -7.94 3.18
CA TYR A 400 -2.58 -8.43 4.54
C TYR A 400 -3.23 -7.48 5.57
N PHE A 401 -2.97 -6.17 5.47
CA PHE A 401 -3.58 -5.19 6.37
C PHE A 401 -5.10 -5.14 6.24
N ILE A 402 -5.66 -5.25 5.03
CA ILE A 402 -7.12 -5.33 4.84
C ILE A 402 -7.69 -6.55 5.57
N LYS A 403 -7.03 -7.71 5.47
CA LYS A 403 -7.45 -8.95 6.17
C LYS A 403 -7.39 -8.79 7.69
N VAL A 404 -6.34 -8.16 8.24
CA VAL A 404 -6.04 -8.14 9.67
C VAL A 404 -6.61 -6.92 10.37
N MET A 405 -6.48 -5.72 9.83
CA MET A 405 -6.87 -4.46 10.48
C MET A 405 -7.79 -3.54 9.65
N GLY A 406 -8.13 -3.95 8.42
CA GLY A 406 -8.99 -3.16 7.54
C GLY A 406 -8.31 -1.89 6.99
N TRP A 407 -9.13 -1.01 6.43
CA TRP A 407 -8.70 0.17 5.66
C TRP A 407 -7.90 1.21 6.47
N THR A 408 -8.13 1.29 7.77
CA THR A 408 -7.42 2.28 8.61
C THR A 408 -5.91 2.05 8.61
N LYS A 409 -5.48 0.77 8.74
CA LYS A 409 -4.05 0.44 8.68
C LYS A 409 -3.48 0.62 7.27
N VAL A 410 -4.27 0.36 6.23
CA VAL A 410 -3.90 0.64 4.82
C VAL A 410 -3.55 2.12 4.65
N PHE A 411 -4.41 3.04 5.09
CA PHE A 411 -4.13 4.47 5.01
C PHE A 411 -2.90 4.88 5.83
N SER A 412 -2.75 4.34 7.03
CA SER A 412 -1.57 4.59 7.87
C SER A 412 -0.28 4.11 7.18
N TYR A 413 -0.30 2.90 6.63
CA TYR A 413 0.83 2.32 5.90
C TYR A 413 1.21 3.15 4.67
N LEU A 414 0.22 3.49 3.81
CA LEU A 414 0.46 4.33 2.64
C LEU A 414 1.06 5.68 3.04
N LYS A 415 0.57 6.29 4.12
CA LYS A 415 1.12 7.54 4.62
C LYS A 415 2.59 7.39 5.01
N HIS A 416 2.95 6.35 5.76
CA HIS A 416 4.31 6.14 6.24
C HIS A 416 5.27 5.74 5.14
N GLU A 417 4.87 4.86 4.22
CA GLU A 417 5.76 4.31 3.18
C GLU A 417 5.91 5.23 1.96
N PHE A 418 4.87 6.00 1.63
CA PHE A 418 4.86 6.78 0.39
C PHE A 418 4.95 8.29 0.62
N PHE A 419 4.32 8.79 1.69
CA PHE A 419 4.17 10.23 1.90
C PHE A 419 4.97 10.79 3.08
N THR A 420 5.41 9.95 4.03
CA THR A 420 6.29 10.38 5.11
C THR A 420 7.72 10.00 4.74
N VAL A 421 8.49 11.01 4.31
CA VAL A 421 9.87 10.76 3.94
C VAL A 421 10.79 10.89 5.13
N ARG A 422 11.58 9.86 5.32
CA ARG A 422 12.81 9.95 6.10
C ARG A 422 13.99 9.78 5.13
N ASN A 423 14.78 10.86 5.02
CA ASN A 423 16.06 10.83 4.29
C ASN A 423 15.96 10.33 2.84
N ASN A 424 14.89 10.66 2.12
CA ASN A 424 14.65 10.24 0.73
C ASN A 424 14.63 8.71 0.50
N ARG A 425 14.40 7.92 1.55
CA ARG A 425 14.41 6.44 1.48
C ARG A 425 13.04 5.81 1.24
N SER A 426 12.00 6.61 0.98
CA SER A 426 10.69 6.04 0.63
C SER A 426 10.74 5.34 -0.74
N PHE A 427 9.82 4.42 -0.96
CA PHE A 427 9.65 3.69 -2.22
C PHE A 427 9.59 4.60 -3.45
N VAL A 428 8.89 5.72 -3.36
CA VAL A 428 8.75 6.72 -4.43
C VAL A 428 9.80 7.84 -4.37
N GLY A 429 10.74 7.75 -3.45
CA GLY A 429 11.76 8.79 -3.22
C GLY A 429 11.20 10.03 -2.55
N GLY A 430 11.93 11.14 -2.66
CA GLY A 430 11.57 12.42 -2.07
C GLY A 430 10.47 13.20 -2.81
N HIS A 431 9.96 12.68 -3.94
CA HIS A 431 9.08 13.45 -4.82
C HIS A 431 7.70 13.79 -4.23
N PHE A 432 7.20 13.00 -3.26
CA PHE A 432 5.87 13.19 -2.67
C PHE A 432 5.91 13.73 -1.22
N SER A 433 7.06 14.12 -0.71
CA SER A 433 7.26 14.20 0.74
C SER A 433 7.83 15.50 1.27
N ASN A 434 7.78 16.56 0.52
CA ASN A 434 8.04 17.88 1.10
C ASN A 434 6.89 18.26 2.05
N ASN A 435 7.20 18.42 3.33
CA ASN A 435 6.26 18.91 4.32
C ASN A 435 5.96 20.39 4.06
N THR A 436 4.90 20.66 3.31
CA THR A 436 4.38 22.03 3.20
C THR A 436 3.69 22.41 4.51
N PRO A 437 4.05 23.52 5.16
CA PRO A 437 3.37 23.97 6.36
C PRO A 437 1.88 24.18 6.09
N SER A 438 1.01 23.47 6.83
CA SER A 438 -0.43 23.47 6.60
C SER A 438 -1.08 24.84 6.80
N PHE A 439 -0.44 25.80 7.50
CA PHE A 439 -0.97 27.15 7.65
C PHE A 439 -1.05 27.91 6.32
N LEU A 440 -0.19 27.59 5.33
CA LEU A 440 -0.25 28.19 4.00
C LEU A 440 -1.55 27.83 3.26
N LEU A 441 -2.17 26.70 3.60
CA LEU A 441 -3.44 26.28 3.02
C LEU A 441 -4.65 27.00 3.63
N VAL A 442 -4.48 27.76 4.73
CA VAL A 442 -5.60 28.45 5.39
C VAL A 442 -6.20 29.51 4.47
N ALA A 443 -5.38 30.33 3.83
CA ALA A 443 -5.85 31.35 2.88
C ALA A 443 -6.60 30.72 1.71
N LEU A 444 -6.03 29.65 1.11
CA LEU A 444 -6.66 28.91 0.02
C LEU A 444 -8.00 28.30 0.42
N ARG A 445 -8.06 27.70 1.61
CA ARG A 445 -9.29 27.12 2.18
C ARG A 445 -10.39 28.16 2.36
N ILE A 446 -10.05 29.30 2.97
CA ILE A 446 -11.00 30.40 3.22
C ILE A 446 -11.51 30.95 1.88
N TRP A 447 -10.61 31.17 0.93
CA TRP A 447 -10.99 31.67 -0.40
C TRP A 447 -11.89 30.70 -1.14
N LEU A 448 -11.55 29.42 -1.16
CA LEU A 448 -12.41 28.38 -1.75
C LEU A 448 -13.80 28.36 -1.10
N GLY A 449 -13.84 28.49 0.23
CA GLY A 449 -15.10 28.56 0.97
C GLY A 449 -15.93 29.79 0.62
N LEU A 450 -15.30 30.96 0.50
CA LEU A 450 -15.96 32.21 0.08
C LEU A 450 -16.58 32.09 -1.31
N VAL A 451 -15.87 31.48 -2.24
CA VAL A 451 -16.41 31.28 -3.61
C VAL A 451 -17.64 30.40 -3.60
N TRP A 452 -17.63 29.29 -2.84
CA TRP A 452 -18.82 28.43 -2.70
C TRP A 452 -20.00 29.15 -2.04
N VAL A 453 -19.77 29.96 -1.00
CA VAL A 453 -20.82 30.79 -0.38
C VAL A 453 -21.36 31.79 -1.40
N PHE A 454 -20.50 32.46 -2.13
CA PHE A 454 -20.89 33.43 -3.17
C PHE A 454 -21.77 32.77 -4.24
N GLU A 455 -21.37 31.62 -4.75
CA GLU A 455 -22.16 30.87 -5.77
C GLU A 455 -23.52 30.44 -5.22
N ALA A 456 -23.59 29.95 -3.99
CA ALA A 456 -24.84 29.56 -3.35
C ALA A 456 -25.77 30.78 -3.18
N VAL A 457 -25.26 31.90 -2.66
CA VAL A 457 -26.03 33.14 -2.48
C VAL A 457 -26.53 33.69 -3.82
N ARG A 458 -25.68 33.70 -4.86
CA ARG A 458 -26.06 34.10 -6.20
C ARG A 458 -27.24 33.27 -6.72
N LYS A 459 -27.19 31.95 -6.62
CA LYS A 459 -28.29 31.06 -7.06
C LYS A 459 -29.57 31.27 -6.26
N ILE A 460 -29.48 31.57 -4.95
CA ILE A 460 -30.65 31.92 -4.14
C ILE A 460 -31.31 33.21 -4.69
N VAL A 461 -30.51 34.24 -4.97
CA VAL A 461 -31.03 35.53 -5.53
C VAL A 461 -31.58 35.35 -6.93
N GLU A 462 -30.98 34.45 -7.73
CA GLU A 462 -31.48 34.10 -9.09
C GLU A 462 -32.79 33.29 -9.08
N GLY A 463 -33.31 32.91 -7.91
CA GLY A 463 -34.61 32.24 -7.80
C GLY A 463 -34.57 30.71 -7.87
N TRP A 464 -33.41 30.10 -7.63
CA TRP A 464 -33.24 28.64 -7.66
C TRP A 464 -34.07 27.88 -6.58
N PHE A 465 -34.65 28.59 -5.62
CA PHE A 465 -35.53 27.99 -4.62
C PHE A 465 -37.02 28.05 -5.05
N THR A 466 -37.38 28.80 -6.09
CA THR A 466 -38.76 29.13 -6.40
C THR A 466 -39.27 28.49 -7.69
N ALA A 467 -38.41 28.19 -8.64
CA ALA A 467 -38.80 27.63 -9.95
C ALA A 467 -37.80 26.54 -10.42
N PRO A 468 -38.28 25.51 -11.15
CA PRO A 468 -37.43 24.50 -11.75
C PRO A 468 -36.60 25.09 -12.88
N MET A 469 -35.29 25.21 -12.70
CA MET A 469 -34.35 25.83 -13.64
C MET A 469 -33.34 24.85 -14.25
N LEU A 470 -33.16 23.65 -13.64
CA LEU A 470 -32.11 22.72 -14.02
C LEU A 470 -32.19 22.24 -15.48
N ALA A 471 -33.40 21.95 -15.98
CA ALA A 471 -33.55 21.51 -17.34
C ALA A 471 -33.09 22.58 -18.35
N ASN A 472 -33.47 23.84 -18.12
CA ASN A 472 -33.05 24.98 -18.96
C ASN A 472 -31.54 25.23 -18.82
N PHE A 473 -30.98 25.13 -17.62
CA PHE A 473 -29.56 25.33 -17.38
C PHE A 473 -28.71 24.24 -18.07
N PHE A 474 -29.05 22.97 -17.91
CA PHE A 474 -28.34 21.86 -18.57
C PHE A 474 -28.60 21.83 -20.06
N GLY A 475 -29.85 22.07 -20.51
CA GLY A 475 -30.24 22.16 -21.92
C GLY A 475 -29.54 23.31 -22.64
N GLY A 476 -29.51 24.49 -22.04
CA GLY A 476 -28.83 25.67 -22.59
C GLY A 476 -27.31 25.44 -22.74
N ALA A 477 -26.64 24.93 -21.69
CA ALA A 477 -25.20 24.63 -21.75
C ALA A 477 -24.88 23.57 -22.81
N ASN A 478 -25.63 22.48 -22.85
CA ASN A 478 -25.43 21.42 -23.84
C ASN A 478 -25.71 21.84 -25.26
N ASN A 479 -26.80 22.59 -25.50
CA ASN A 479 -27.12 23.11 -26.82
C ASN A 479 -26.06 24.09 -27.35
N TRP A 480 -25.55 24.95 -26.45
CA TRP A 480 -24.46 25.87 -26.79
C TRP A 480 -23.17 25.12 -27.15
N ILE A 481 -22.75 24.13 -26.34
CA ILE A 481 -21.57 23.31 -26.63
C ILE A 481 -21.75 22.57 -27.97
N ASN A 482 -22.87 21.91 -28.15
CA ASN A 482 -23.17 21.15 -29.38
C ASN A 482 -23.21 22.03 -30.62
N SER A 483 -23.72 23.26 -30.50
CA SER A 483 -23.74 24.19 -31.63
C SER A 483 -22.32 24.53 -32.11
N ILE A 484 -21.37 24.73 -31.18
CA ILE A 484 -20.00 25.04 -31.54
C ILE A 484 -19.26 23.77 -32.07
N VAL A 485 -19.49 22.61 -31.47
CA VAL A 485 -18.89 21.34 -31.93
C VAL A 485 -19.38 21.01 -33.36
N ASN A 486 -20.66 21.12 -33.60
CA ASN A 486 -21.23 20.81 -34.91
C ASN A 486 -20.82 21.84 -36.00
N ALA A 487 -20.73 23.12 -35.64
CA ALA A 487 -20.23 24.14 -36.55
C ALA A 487 -18.74 23.93 -36.86
N GLY A 488 -17.94 23.54 -35.88
CA GLY A 488 -16.51 23.18 -36.06
C GLY A 488 -16.34 21.96 -36.97
N ALA A 489 -17.20 20.97 -36.88
CA ALA A 489 -17.19 19.81 -37.75
C ALA A 489 -17.55 20.19 -39.20
N ALA A 490 -18.60 21.00 -39.38
CA ALA A 490 -19.03 21.49 -40.70
C ALA A 490 -17.95 22.33 -41.40
N THR A 491 -17.20 23.15 -40.63
CA THR A 491 -16.06 23.91 -41.20
C THR A 491 -14.87 23.01 -41.55
N SER A 492 -14.60 21.97 -40.80
CA SER A 492 -13.52 20.99 -41.09
C SER A 492 -13.85 20.19 -42.36
N ASP A 493 -15.12 19.81 -42.57
CA ASP A 493 -15.57 19.10 -43.76
C ASP A 493 -15.59 20.03 -44.99
N ALA A 494 -15.96 21.29 -44.81
CA ALA A 494 -15.91 22.30 -45.88
C ALA A 494 -14.46 22.63 -46.29
N VAL A 495 -13.53 22.74 -45.34
CA VAL A 495 -12.09 22.94 -45.64
C VAL A 495 -11.48 21.70 -46.27
N SER A 496 -11.86 20.49 -45.84
CA SER A 496 -11.40 19.22 -46.44
C SER A 496 -11.93 19.09 -47.89
N SER A 497 -13.21 19.44 -48.16
CA SER A 497 -13.78 19.42 -49.49
C SER A 497 -13.21 20.54 -50.40
N ALA A 498 -12.94 21.72 -49.83
CA ALA A 498 -12.30 22.82 -50.57
C ALA A 498 -10.84 22.51 -50.94
N THR A 499 -10.09 21.84 -50.02
CA THR A 499 -8.70 21.41 -50.30
C THR A 499 -8.66 20.30 -51.36
N THR A 500 -9.61 19.36 -51.35
CA THR A 500 -9.74 18.31 -52.38
C THR A 500 -10.13 18.92 -53.73
N THR A 501 -11.03 19.91 -53.75
CA THR A 501 -11.47 20.63 -54.97
C THR A 501 -10.35 21.53 -55.49
N ALA A 502 -9.58 22.20 -54.63
CA ALA A 502 -8.42 23.00 -55.01
C ALA A 502 -7.26 22.14 -55.55
N ALA A 503 -7.02 20.96 -54.95
CA ALA A 503 -6.04 20.01 -55.46
C ALA A 503 -6.44 19.41 -56.82
N ALA A 504 -7.74 19.10 -57.02
CA ALA A 504 -8.28 18.66 -58.30
C ALA A 504 -8.23 19.77 -59.34
N ALA A 505 -8.52 21.02 -58.97
CA ALA A 505 -8.40 22.18 -59.87
C ALA A 505 -6.94 22.50 -60.21
N ALA A 506 -5.99 22.37 -59.27
CA ALA A 506 -4.56 22.53 -59.53
C ALA A 506 -4.03 21.44 -60.48
N THR A 507 -4.50 20.19 -60.32
CA THR A 507 -4.12 19.08 -61.23
C THR A 507 -4.73 19.25 -62.61
N ALA A 508 -5.96 19.78 -62.70
CA ALA A 508 -6.60 20.11 -63.97
C ALA A 508 -5.94 21.31 -64.67
N ALA A 509 -5.50 22.33 -63.90
CA ALA A 509 -4.76 23.48 -64.39
C ALA A 509 -3.34 23.09 -64.91
N ALA A 510 -2.66 22.19 -64.16
CA ALA A 510 -1.37 21.67 -64.62
C ALA A 510 -1.44 20.84 -65.91
N ASN A 511 -2.54 20.12 -66.10
CA ASN A 511 -2.82 19.39 -67.34
C ASN A 511 -3.26 20.27 -68.52
N ALA A 512 -3.87 21.44 -68.20
CA ALA A 512 -4.30 22.44 -69.24
C ALA A 512 -3.14 23.31 -69.71
N VAL A 513 -2.10 23.56 -68.88
CA VAL A 513 -0.91 24.34 -69.27
C VAL A 513 0.00 23.60 -70.24
N SER A 514 -0.15 22.26 -70.44
CA SER A 514 0.59 21.52 -71.44
C SER A 514 0.02 21.59 -72.87
N SER A 515 -1.10 22.27 -73.07
CA SER A 515 -1.76 22.22 -74.39
C SER A 515 -2.40 23.55 -74.91
N ALA A 516 -1.99 24.74 -74.42
CA ALA A 516 -2.58 26.00 -74.92
C ALA A 516 -1.54 27.12 -75.09
N THR A 517 -1.50 27.66 -76.32
CA THR A 517 -0.94 28.94 -76.80
C THR A 517 -1.71 30.15 -76.20
N PRO A 518 -1.10 31.35 -76.15
CA PRO A 518 -1.58 32.43 -75.26
C PRO A 518 -2.71 33.33 -75.87
N ALA A 519 -3.74 33.55 -75.12
CA ALA A 519 -4.56 34.81 -75.29
C ALA A 519 -5.54 35.04 -74.13
N ALA A 520 -5.53 36.28 -73.62
CA ALA A 520 -6.55 37.08 -73.02
C ALA A 520 -7.02 36.87 -71.56
N THR A 521 -6.52 37.81 -70.75
CA THR A 521 -7.25 38.66 -69.74
C THR A 521 -8.74 38.38 -69.50
N ALA A 522 -9.10 38.01 -68.32
CA ALA A 522 -10.16 38.57 -67.45
C ALA A 522 -10.60 37.54 -66.39
N ALA A 523 -10.39 37.83 -65.12
CA ALA A 523 -11.38 37.84 -64.07
C ALA A 523 -10.77 37.94 -62.66
N PRO A 524 -10.72 39.13 -62.03
CA PRO A 524 -10.40 39.28 -60.61
C PRO A 524 -11.58 39.11 -59.66
N ASP A 525 -12.85 39.10 -60.14
CA ASP A 525 -14.00 39.32 -59.27
C ASP A 525 -14.59 38.06 -58.59
N VAL A 526 -14.27 36.86 -59.05
CA VAL A 526 -14.80 35.62 -58.45
C VAL A 526 -14.02 35.17 -57.21
N VAL A 527 -12.71 35.47 -57.18
CA VAL A 527 -11.86 35.11 -56.04
C VAL A 527 -12.11 36.00 -54.82
N THR A 528 -12.42 37.32 -55.09
CA THR A 528 -12.72 38.27 -54.02
C THR A 528 -14.06 38.00 -53.34
N SER A 529 -15.07 37.55 -54.08
CA SER A 529 -16.39 37.19 -53.52
C SER A 529 -16.37 35.93 -52.67
N ALA A 530 -15.57 34.95 -53.07
CA ALA A 530 -15.41 33.69 -52.29
C ALA A 530 -14.60 33.91 -50.98
N THR A 531 -13.57 34.76 -51.02
CA THR A 531 -12.78 35.14 -49.83
C THR A 531 -13.58 36.02 -48.88
N ASN A 532 -14.41 36.95 -49.38
CA ASN A 532 -15.27 37.77 -48.50
C ASN A 532 -16.42 36.96 -47.89
N ALA A 533 -17.03 35.99 -48.61
CA ALA A 533 -18.02 35.09 -48.04
C ALA A 533 -17.43 34.14 -46.99
N ALA A 534 -16.20 33.65 -47.19
CA ALA A 534 -15.47 32.83 -46.20
C ALA A 534 -15.06 33.65 -44.96
N THR A 535 -14.66 34.93 -45.17
CA THR A 535 -14.28 35.82 -44.05
C THR A 535 -15.50 36.29 -43.24
N THR A 536 -16.65 36.47 -43.87
CA THR A 536 -17.91 36.88 -43.17
C THR A 536 -18.56 35.70 -42.46
N ALA A 537 -18.41 34.46 -42.94
CA ALA A 537 -18.87 33.25 -42.26
C ALA A 537 -17.96 32.87 -41.09
N ALA A 538 -16.72 33.33 -41.08
CA ALA A 538 -15.77 33.09 -39.99
C ALA A 538 -15.97 33.98 -38.75
N GLN A 539 -16.88 34.98 -38.81
CA GLN A 539 -16.98 36.01 -37.76
C GLN A 539 -17.95 35.71 -36.61
N SER A 540 -18.51 34.49 -36.48
CA SER A 540 -19.44 34.20 -35.37
C SER A 540 -19.44 32.75 -34.85
N VAL A 541 -18.43 31.96 -35.14
CA VAL A 541 -18.41 30.56 -34.70
C VAL A 541 -17.32 30.36 -33.71
N GLY A 542 -17.70 29.93 -32.50
CA GLY A 542 -16.73 29.53 -31.46
C GLY A 542 -15.81 28.42 -31.95
N HIS A 543 -14.63 28.32 -31.31
CA HIS A 543 -13.58 27.40 -31.73
C HIS A 543 -13.50 26.18 -30.81
N VAL A 544 -13.42 24.97 -31.39
CA VAL A 544 -13.13 23.73 -30.70
C VAL A 544 -11.61 23.47 -30.72
N LEU A 545 -10.98 23.43 -29.56
CA LEU A 545 -9.53 23.17 -29.41
C LEU A 545 -9.22 21.69 -29.25
N ILE A 546 -10.05 20.99 -28.47
CA ILE A 546 -9.92 19.56 -28.24
C ILE A 546 -11.30 18.93 -28.35
N ASN A 547 -11.38 17.87 -29.15
CA ASN A 547 -12.54 17.00 -29.23
C ASN A 547 -12.03 15.57 -29.37
N PHE A 548 -11.83 14.90 -28.25
CA PHE A 548 -11.30 13.55 -28.19
C PHE A 548 -12.38 12.59 -27.70
N ASP A 549 -12.79 11.66 -28.55
CA ASP A 549 -13.77 10.63 -28.22
C ASP A 549 -13.07 9.29 -27.96
N PHE A 550 -13.24 8.74 -26.77
CA PHE A 550 -12.73 7.44 -26.39
C PHE A 550 -13.87 6.40 -26.40
N LEU A 551 -13.95 5.63 -27.49
CA LEU A 551 -14.89 4.51 -27.67
C LEU A 551 -16.38 4.88 -27.43
N HIS A 552 -16.78 6.13 -27.63
CA HIS A 552 -18.11 6.66 -27.29
C HIS A 552 -18.50 6.51 -25.80
N LEU A 553 -17.55 6.19 -24.93
CA LEU A 553 -17.74 6.09 -23.47
C LEU A 553 -17.42 7.39 -22.75
N LEU A 554 -16.44 8.13 -23.27
CA LEU A 554 -15.97 9.40 -22.71
C LEU A 554 -15.50 10.30 -23.85
N GLN A 555 -16.07 11.50 -23.95
CA GLN A 555 -15.62 12.53 -24.88
C GLN A 555 -15.05 13.72 -24.09
N ILE A 556 -13.83 14.14 -24.41
CA ILE A 556 -13.17 15.31 -23.82
C ILE A 556 -13.29 16.47 -24.80
N ILE A 557 -13.96 17.53 -24.38
CA ILE A 557 -14.20 18.71 -25.19
C ILE A 557 -13.57 19.92 -24.51
N LEU A 558 -12.77 20.69 -25.27
CA LEU A 558 -12.28 22.02 -24.89
C LEU A 558 -12.62 22.99 -26.01
N LEU A 559 -13.41 24.00 -25.71
CA LEU A 559 -13.91 24.97 -26.69
C LEU A 559 -14.01 26.38 -26.12
N THR A 560 -14.13 27.35 -26.99
CA THR A 560 -14.52 28.73 -26.67
C THR A 560 -15.60 29.23 -27.60
N GLY A 561 -16.53 30.04 -27.08
CA GLY A 561 -17.59 30.70 -27.88
C GLY A 561 -17.17 32.03 -28.52
N LYS A 562 -15.88 32.41 -28.37
CA LYS A 562 -15.30 33.65 -28.90
C LYS A 562 -14.15 33.35 -29.85
N ASP A 563 -13.74 34.38 -30.59
CA ASP A 563 -12.53 34.34 -31.40
C ASP A 563 -11.29 34.07 -30.49
N LEU A 564 -10.39 33.22 -30.96
CA LEU A 564 -9.18 32.84 -30.23
C LEU A 564 -8.31 34.06 -29.86
N ALA A 565 -8.26 35.08 -30.74
CA ALA A 565 -7.46 36.28 -30.50
C ALA A 565 -8.00 37.18 -29.37
N THR A 566 -9.30 37.07 -29.06
CA THR A 566 -9.97 37.89 -28.03
C THR A 566 -10.41 37.10 -26.81
N SER A 567 -10.21 35.77 -26.80
CA SER A 567 -10.63 34.88 -25.73
C SER A 567 -9.72 35.01 -24.52
N SER A 568 -10.31 35.15 -23.35
CA SER A 568 -9.66 35.05 -22.02
C SER A 568 -9.87 33.67 -21.43
N LEU A 569 -9.13 33.34 -20.37
CA LEU A 569 -9.27 32.04 -19.66
C LEU A 569 -10.73 31.76 -19.20
N GLY A 570 -11.50 32.80 -18.94
CA GLY A 570 -12.92 32.70 -18.58
C GLY A 570 -13.87 32.37 -19.72
N ASP A 571 -13.42 32.38 -20.96
CA ASP A 571 -14.21 32.10 -22.12
C ASP A 571 -14.07 30.66 -22.62
N TYR A 572 -13.05 29.92 -22.14
CA TYR A 572 -12.84 28.51 -22.45
C TYR A 572 -13.61 27.59 -21.52
N VAL A 573 -14.28 26.58 -22.07
CA VAL A 573 -15.04 25.57 -21.35
C VAL A 573 -14.43 24.20 -21.60
N VAL A 574 -14.15 23.46 -20.52
CA VAL A 574 -13.79 22.06 -20.55
C VAL A 574 -14.97 21.21 -20.13
N LYS A 575 -15.30 20.19 -20.91
CA LYS A 575 -16.37 19.23 -20.62
C LYS A 575 -15.88 17.80 -20.83
N LEU A 576 -16.24 16.94 -19.88
CA LEU A 576 -16.13 15.49 -19.99
C LEU A 576 -17.52 14.93 -20.27
N ASN A 577 -17.84 14.70 -21.53
CA ASN A 577 -19.14 14.17 -21.89
C ASN A 577 -19.17 12.66 -21.68
N ILE A 578 -19.98 12.19 -20.71
CA ILE A 578 -20.19 10.78 -20.38
C ILE A 578 -21.66 10.45 -20.67
N PRO A 579 -21.99 9.74 -21.77
CA PRO A 579 -23.37 9.46 -22.15
C PRO A 579 -24.21 8.81 -21.05
N PHE A 580 -23.61 7.90 -20.27
CA PHE A 580 -24.27 7.24 -19.14
C PHE A 580 -24.69 8.23 -18.03
N MET A 581 -23.87 9.22 -17.72
CA MET A 581 -24.19 10.24 -16.72
C MET A 581 -25.32 11.13 -17.19
N ASN A 582 -25.32 11.51 -18.48
CA ASN A 582 -26.42 12.30 -19.09
C ASN A 582 -27.73 11.52 -19.06
N TRP A 583 -27.68 10.20 -19.34
CA TRP A 583 -28.84 9.32 -19.24
C TRP A 583 -29.42 9.27 -17.82
N ILE A 584 -28.56 9.06 -16.79
CA ILE A 584 -28.99 9.09 -15.39
C ILE A 584 -29.64 10.42 -15.06
N LEU A 585 -29.02 11.53 -15.41
CA LEU A 585 -29.53 12.88 -15.13
C LEU A 585 -30.93 13.09 -15.74
N ALA A 586 -31.10 12.71 -17.00
CA ALA A 586 -32.38 12.85 -17.71
C ALA A 586 -33.50 12.00 -17.06
N HIS A 587 -33.21 10.78 -16.63
CA HIS A 587 -34.21 9.85 -16.10
C HIS A 587 -34.42 9.95 -14.58
N THR A 588 -33.60 10.71 -13.85
CA THR A 588 -33.73 10.90 -12.39
C THR A 588 -34.00 12.36 -12.04
N VAL A 589 -33.02 13.22 -12.18
CA VAL A 589 -33.06 14.61 -11.72
C VAL A 589 -33.99 15.46 -12.59
N LEU A 590 -33.97 15.27 -13.90
CA LEU A 590 -34.77 16.02 -14.86
C LEU A 590 -36.13 15.37 -15.17
N ALA A 591 -36.46 14.25 -14.51
CA ALA A 591 -37.68 13.49 -14.80
C ALA A 591 -39.00 14.24 -14.47
N SER A 592 -38.97 15.19 -13.53
CA SER A 592 -40.11 16.01 -13.18
C SER A 592 -39.67 17.34 -12.55
N ASP A 593 -40.55 18.37 -12.62
CA ASP A 593 -40.28 19.68 -12.00
C ASP A 593 -40.03 19.61 -10.48
N GLY A 594 -40.77 18.74 -9.81
CA GLY A 594 -40.55 18.51 -8.36
C GLY A 594 -39.17 17.93 -8.06
N MET A 595 -38.68 16.98 -8.84
CA MET A 595 -37.33 16.42 -8.71
C MET A 595 -36.24 17.43 -9.05
N GLN A 596 -36.44 18.25 -10.07
CA GLN A 596 -35.57 19.36 -10.43
C GLN A 596 -35.45 20.35 -9.27
N LEU A 597 -36.59 20.82 -8.74
CA LEU A 597 -36.61 21.77 -7.62
C LEU A 597 -35.95 21.19 -6.38
N PHE A 598 -36.23 19.94 -6.03
CA PHE A 598 -35.57 19.24 -4.91
C PHE A 598 -34.04 19.15 -5.11
N ALA A 599 -33.60 18.73 -6.30
CA ALA A 599 -32.16 18.59 -6.59
C ALA A 599 -31.44 19.95 -6.56
N GLN A 600 -32.02 21.00 -7.15
CA GLN A 600 -31.37 22.32 -7.15
C GLN A 600 -31.33 22.97 -5.79
N ILE A 601 -32.36 22.85 -4.95
CA ILE A 601 -32.35 23.31 -3.57
C ILE A 601 -31.25 22.54 -2.80
N THR A 602 -31.18 21.22 -2.99
CA THR A 602 -30.15 20.38 -2.34
C THR A 602 -28.76 20.82 -2.76
N ILE A 603 -28.50 21.05 -4.05
CA ILE A 603 -27.18 21.51 -4.57
C ILE A 603 -26.82 22.84 -3.92
N VAL A 604 -27.71 23.83 -3.91
CA VAL A 604 -27.43 25.16 -3.34
C VAL A 604 -27.16 25.09 -1.84
N LEU A 605 -27.93 24.27 -1.10
CA LEU A 605 -27.67 24.06 0.32
C LEU A 605 -26.33 23.36 0.58
N VAL A 606 -25.98 22.37 -0.24
CA VAL A 606 -24.68 21.69 -0.14
C VAL A 606 -23.54 22.65 -0.46
N GLU A 607 -23.66 23.49 -1.49
CA GLU A 607 -22.66 24.53 -1.83
C GLU A 607 -22.47 25.50 -0.66
N LEU A 608 -23.56 25.97 -0.04
CA LEU A 608 -23.50 26.86 1.12
C LEU A 608 -22.82 26.18 2.32
N LEU A 609 -23.18 24.93 2.62
CA LEU A 609 -22.58 24.15 3.70
C LEU A 609 -21.09 23.87 3.46
N ILE A 610 -20.71 23.52 2.23
CA ILE A 610 -19.30 23.37 1.82
C ILE A 610 -18.54 24.67 2.09
N GLY A 611 -19.10 25.79 1.63
CA GLY A 611 -18.49 27.10 1.79
C GLY A 611 -18.26 27.48 3.25
N LEU A 612 -19.29 27.39 4.08
CA LEU A 612 -19.23 27.68 5.51
C LEU A 612 -18.28 26.72 6.26
N ALA A 613 -18.32 25.44 5.91
CA ALA A 613 -17.43 24.42 6.50
C ALA A 613 -15.96 24.70 6.18
N LEU A 614 -15.63 25.03 4.94
CA LEU A 614 -14.28 25.38 4.52
C LEU A 614 -13.82 26.69 5.17
N MET A 615 -14.65 27.73 5.21
CA MET A 615 -14.31 28.99 5.87
C MET A 615 -14.00 28.78 7.35
N GLY A 616 -14.90 28.10 8.09
CA GLY A 616 -14.74 27.82 9.50
C GLY A 616 -13.70 26.75 9.81
N GLY A 617 -13.22 26.01 8.81
CA GLY A 617 -12.32 24.87 9.00
C GLY A 617 -12.98 23.74 9.80
N LEU A 618 -14.27 23.50 9.59
CA LEU A 618 -15.06 22.44 10.21
C LEU A 618 -15.39 21.37 9.17
N PHE A 619 -15.13 20.10 9.51
CA PHE A 619 -15.31 18.99 8.57
C PHE A 619 -14.62 19.23 7.22
N THR A 620 -13.40 19.76 7.26
CA THR A 620 -12.67 20.18 6.05
C THR A 620 -12.49 19.06 5.04
N PHE A 621 -12.20 17.85 5.50
CA PHE A 621 -12.06 16.68 4.60
C PHE A 621 -13.38 16.34 3.88
N PRO A 622 -14.52 16.09 4.55
CA PRO A 622 -15.79 15.82 3.84
C PRO A 622 -16.27 17.02 3.01
N ALA A 623 -16.06 18.27 3.45
CA ALA A 623 -16.40 19.45 2.67
C ALA A 623 -15.57 19.55 1.38
N SER A 624 -14.27 19.32 1.44
CA SER A 624 -13.40 19.28 0.25
C SER A 624 -13.77 18.13 -0.69
N THR A 625 -14.13 16.96 -0.14
CA THR A 625 -14.60 15.82 -0.94
C THR A 625 -15.92 16.16 -1.64
N ALA A 626 -16.88 16.76 -0.95
CA ALA A 626 -18.15 17.18 -1.53
C ALA A 626 -17.93 18.25 -2.62
N SER A 627 -17.01 19.21 -2.39
CA SER A 627 -16.60 20.19 -3.39
C SER A 627 -16.06 19.52 -4.66
N LEU A 628 -15.20 18.51 -4.53
CA LEU A 628 -14.69 17.75 -5.68
C LEU A 628 -15.80 16.99 -6.42
N VAL A 629 -16.72 16.36 -5.69
CA VAL A 629 -17.86 15.64 -6.29
C VAL A 629 -18.73 16.58 -7.09
N LEU A 630 -19.08 17.77 -6.55
CA LEU A 630 -19.84 18.76 -7.29
C LEU A 630 -19.11 19.25 -8.53
N GLN A 631 -17.81 19.50 -8.46
CA GLN A 631 -17.03 19.94 -9.61
C GLN A 631 -16.92 18.87 -10.69
N VAL A 632 -16.77 17.59 -10.30
CA VAL A 632 -16.83 16.46 -11.24
C VAL A 632 -18.21 16.38 -11.87
N MET A 633 -19.28 16.57 -11.10
CA MET A 633 -20.64 16.62 -11.62
C MET A 633 -20.78 17.76 -12.66
N PHE A 634 -20.32 18.96 -12.37
CA PHE A 634 -20.39 20.07 -13.32
C PHE A 634 -19.58 19.84 -14.59
N VAL A 635 -18.33 19.36 -14.47
CA VAL A 635 -17.50 19.08 -15.65
C VAL A 635 -18.09 17.99 -16.55
N THR A 636 -18.84 17.05 -15.97
CA THR A 636 -19.47 15.95 -16.74
C THR A 636 -20.84 16.31 -17.30
N THR A 637 -21.48 17.34 -16.78
CA THR A 637 -22.85 17.75 -17.21
C THR A 637 -22.88 19.01 -18.05
N THR A 638 -22.45 20.13 -17.49
CA THR A 638 -22.50 21.46 -18.14
C THR A 638 -21.17 21.94 -18.69
N GLY A 639 -20.07 21.30 -18.28
CA GLY A 639 -18.74 21.82 -18.47
C GLY A 639 -18.33 22.83 -17.38
N LEU A 640 -17.02 23.07 -17.25
CA LEU A 640 -16.44 24.07 -16.37
C LEU A 640 -15.62 25.08 -17.17
N TYR A 641 -15.75 26.35 -16.82
CA TYR A 641 -14.87 27.40 -17.35
C TYR A 641 -13.44 27.22 -16.80
N LEU A 642 -12.42 27.40 -17.64
CA LEU A 642 -11.01 27.21 -17.23
C LEU A 642 -10.60 28.10 -16.07
N ASN A 643 -11.18 29.27 -15.93
CA ASN A 643 -10.93 30.17 -14.80
C ASN A 643 -11.46 29.64 -13.47
N THR A 644 -12.30 28.57 -13.45
CA THR A 644 -12.82 27.93 -12.23
C THR A 644 -12.14 26.59 -11.92
N VAL A 645 -11.37 26.02 -12.84
CA VAL A 645 -10.70 24.71 -12.68
C VAL A 645 -9.72 24.70 -11.49
N TRP A 646 -9.17 25.85 -11.09
CA TRP A 646 -8.35 25.96 -9.89
C TRP A 646 -9.03 25.45 -8.61
N MET A 647 -10.37 25.51 -8.55
CA MET A 647 -11.16 25.02 -7.40
C MET A 647 -11.01 23.52 -7.21
N ILE A 648 -10.78 22.74 -8.29
CA ILE A 648 -10.50 21.30 -8.22
C ILE A 648 -9.19 21.08 -7.45
N PHE A 649 -8.11 21.78 -7.85
CA PHE A 649 -6.80 21.67 -7.21
C PHE A 649 -6.81 22.20 -5.78
N ALA A 650 -7.56 23.27 -5.51
CA ALA A 650 -7.76 23.82 -4.17
C ALA A 650 -8.49 22.81 -3.26
N SER A 651 -9.52 22.15 -3.78
CA SER A 651 -10.25 21.10 -3.04
C SER A 651 -9.35 19.91 -2.73
N ILE A 652 -8.53 19.44 -3.70
CA ILE A 652 -7.54 18.39 -3.49
C ILE A 652 -6.52 18.80 -2.41
N ALA A 653 -6.00 20.03 -2.46
CA ALA A 653 -5.06 20.54 -1.46
C ALA A 653 -5.69 20.58 -0.05
N CYS A 654 -6.96 20.94 0.06
CA CYS A 654 -7.67 21.00 1.34
C CYS A 654 -8.04 19.62 1.92
N LEU A 655 -8.01 18.52 1.14
CA LEU A 655 -8.20 17.16 1.65
C LEU A 655 -7.15 16.74 2.70
N ILE A 656 -5.96 17.33 2.69
CA ILE A 656 -4.86 17.04 3.61
C ILE A 656 -5.20 17.45 5.07
N GLY A 657 -6.38 18.02 5.33
CA GLY A 657 -6.83 18.35 6.67
C GLY A 657 -6.44 19.76 7.13
N ALA A 658 -6.49 20.74 6.21
CA ALA A 658 -6.23 22.16 6.48
C ALA A 658 -7.11 22.78 7.60
N GLY A 659 -8.19 22.12 8.01
CA GLY A 659 -9.11 22.57 9.06
C GLY A 659 -8.57 22.50 10.49
N ARG A 660 -7.48 21.77 10.73
CA ARG A 660 -6.83 21.74 12.05
C ARG A 660 -5.99 22.97 12.33
N THR A 661 -5.52 23.64 11.30
CA THR A 661 -4.74 24.84 11.41
C THR A 661 -5.68 26.05 11.32
N ILE A 662 -5.80 26.81 12.41
CA ILE A 662 -6.71 27.97 12.51
C ILE A 662 -8.13 27.60 12.03
N GLY A 663 -8.70 26.52 12.57
CA GLY A 663 -10.06 26.05 12.24
C GLY A 663 -10.67 25.17 13.30
N LEU A 664 -11.99 24.99 13.21
CA LEU A 664 -12.81 24.26 14.19
C LEU A 664 -12.50 22.76 14.26
N ASP A 665 -11.93 22.16 13.22
CA ASP A 665 -11.51 20.76 13.24
C ASP A 665 -10.49 20.45 14.35
N TYR A 666 -9.74 21.46 14.81
CA TYR A 666 -8.84 21.32 15.94
C TYR A 666 -9.54 20.89 17.22
N TYR A 667 -10.72 21.44 17.47
CA TYR A 667 -11.52 21.17 18.67
C TYR A 667 -12.54 20.05 18.49
N VAL A 668 -13.24 20.07 17.36
CA VAL A 668 -14.39 19.17 17.10
C VAL A 668 -13.96 17.75 16.77
N MET A 669 -12.91 17.58 15.94
CA MET A 669 -12.50 16.26 15.50
C MET A 669 -11.99 15.35 16.64
N PRO A 670 -11.20 15.80 17.62
CA PRO A 670 -10.81 14.97 18.76
C PRO A 670 -12.01 14.52 19.61
N TYR A 671 -13.01 15.40 19.78
CA TYR A 671 -14.25 15.07 20.49
C TYR A 671 -15.05 14.00 19.77
N LEU A 672 -15.29 14.18 18.47
CA LEU A 672 -16.04 13.23 17.65
C LEU A 672 -15.31 11.87 17.54
N LYS A 673 -13.99 11.87 17.39
CA LYS A 673 -13.18 10.64 17.39
C LYS A 673 -13.35 9.84 18.69
N ARG A 674 -13.36 10.52 19.85
CA ARG A 674 -13.60 9.87 21.15
C ARG A 674 -14.99 9.23 21.23
N ARG A 675 -16.03 9.87 20.68
CA ARG A 675 -17.38 9.32 20.59
C ARG A 675 -17.47 8.16 19.61
N TRP A 676 -16.89 8.35 18.42
CA TRP A 676 -16.87 7.33 17.35
C TRP A 676 -16.18 6.02 17.78
N LYS A 677 -15.07 6.10 18.51
CA LYS A 677 -14.39 4.94 19.08
C LYS A 677 -15.25 4.11 20.03
N LYS A 678 -16.36 4.64 20.56
CA LYS A 678 -17.30 3.91 21.41
C LYS A 678 -18.37 3.15 20.63
N VAL A 679 -18.55 3.44 19.35
CA VAL A 679 -19.60 2.84 18.50
C VAL A 679 -19.21 1.41 18.14
N ARG A 680 -20.05 0.44 18.51
CA ARG A 680 -19.77 -1.00 18.34
C ARG A 680 -19.52 -1.41 16.88
N TRP A 681 -20.36 -0.96 15.95
CA TRP A 681 -20.18 -1.32 14.54
C TRP A 681 -18.94 -0.66 13.93
N ALA A 682 -18.59 0.59 14.30
CA ALA A 682 -17.37 1.25 13.86
C ALA A 682 -16.12 0.47 14.30
N LYS A 683 -16.13 -0.05 15.54
CA LYS A 683 -15.07 -0.96 16.03
C LYS A 683 -15.00 -2.23 15.20
N LYS A 684 -16.13 -2.87 14.94
CA LYS A 684 -16.20 -4.13 14.18
C LYS A 684 -15.69 -4.00 12.75
N TRP A 685 -15.91 -2.86 12.11
CA TRP A 685 -15.47 -2.57 10.75
C TRP A 685 -14.13 -1.82 10.68
N TYR A 686 -13.46 -1.63 11.85
CA TYR A 686 -12.20 -0.88 11.96
C TYR A 686 -12.28 0.54 11.36
N LEU A 687 -13.44 1.17 11.45
CA LEU A 687 -13.68 2.53 10.96
C LEU A 687 -13.29 3.58 12.01
N TYR A 688 -12.07 3.49 12.52
CA TYR A 688 -11.54 4.46 13.47
C TYR A 688 -10.05 4.66 13.21
N ASN A 689 -9.60 5.90 13.35
CA ASN A 689 -8.18 6.22 13.21
C ASN A 689 -7.40 5.83 14.46
N ASP A 690 -6.19 5.43 14.26
CA ASP A 690 -5.20 5.17 15.29
C ASP A 690 -4.71 6.45 15.95
#